data_5a6043e60b3a4980762396fef5f2be05
#
_entry.id   5a6043e60b3a4980762396fef5f2be05
#
_cell.length_a   1.000
_cell.length_b   1.000
_cell.length_c   1.000
_cell.angle_alpha   90.00
_cell.angle_beta   90.00
_cell.angle_gamma   90.00
#
_symmetry.space_group_name_H-M   'P 1'
#
loop_
_entity.id
_entity.type
_entity.pdbx_description
1 polymer ?
#
loop_
_entity_poly.entity_id
_entity_poly.type
_entity_poly.pdbx_seq_one_letter_code
_entity_poly.pdbx_strand_id
1 'polypeptide(L)'
;MIRLLTGVALLAMPAAAMGQEAVDDSDTAVVLQMTAPIPAEEIVVTGAGSLRPSGGDSVQTTAVLRDLQPGFGTRIENRLRDEAGIVQFRRSDGRSAHPTSQGVTLRGLGGNASSRALVTLDGVPQADPFGGWVPWSAYDAINLGGIVIARGGGSGADGPGALAGTIGLYSTMTDGVTASAAYGSRDSWDASASVGGNLGNGQVAVDGRYSRGDGFVPVASGQRGAVDRAAPYEQGGLGLRLRFDAGDDSRIEASLRGFSDRRDRGTDFTTSKTDGVDASLRVVHDPAGAAQWLALAYVEVRDFDSGFASVAAGRNSVAPALFQRVPATGLGARFELRPAISGDNPLRIGTDWRRTTGRTEEDFFFSGVTPGRHRIAGGSSDTVGAFAEWSAGDAGDGLLWTLSGRVDHWWLGEGYRLERNIGGSTITNLRFAARQGWEGSGRAGVRWTSDALSLRAAAYRGWRLPTLNELYRPFRVGAEVTTANEMLEPERLWGGEVGVDWASDGTKLSATLFANHLSNAIANVTLAPNLNQRQNLDAIDSKGIEVSAEQRIGPATLRATYAFTDAKVDASGMASTLDGRRPAQIAKHGGSVSLRSNDDGPFGGFATLRYIGKQNEDDRGLLVLGDALTLDAGLSWRLNKAVSIEARGENLFDELVPAAISASGVVERATPRTLWVGARASF
;
A
#
# COMPACT_ATOMS: atom_id res chain seq x y z
N MET A 1 14.93 1.93 25.00
CA MET A 1 14.58 3.09 25.80
C MET A 1 13.29 3.71 25.25
N ILE A 2 12.17 2.97 25.23
CA ILE A 2 10.80 3.49 25.05
C ILE A 2 9.89 2.45 25.74
N ARG A 3 9.70 2.64 27.04
CA ARG A 3 8.59 2.08 27.80
C ARG A 3 7.78 3.26 28.26
N LEU A 4 6.91 3.79 27.41
CA LEU A 4 5.92 4.82 27.78
C LEU A 4 4.88 4.87 26.65
N LEU A 5 3.81 4.12 26.83
CA LEU A 5 2.48 4.37 26.23
C LEU A 5 1.54 3.21 26.59
N THR A 6 1.34 3.01 27.91
CA THR A 6 0.19 2.27 28.43
C THR A 6 -0.43 3.17 29.49
N GLY A 7 -1.41 3.96 29.07
CA GLY A 7 -2.16 4.84 29.98
C GLY A 7 -2.88 5.94 29.20
N VAL A 8 -3.90 5.59 28.41
CA VAL A 8 -4.86 6.58 27.92
C VAL A 8 -5.90 6.76 29.04
N ALA A 9 -5.67 7.74 29.89
CA ALA A 9 -6.72 8.25 30.78
C ALA A 9 -7.68 9.08 29.93
N LEU A 10 -8.96 8.69 29.91
CA LEU A 10 -10.06 9.53 29.45
C LEU A 10 -10.14 10.76 30.35
N LEU A 11 -9.66 11.90 29.92
CA LEU A 11 -9.93 13.20 30.51
C LEU A 11 -11.24 13.74 29.93
N ALA A 12 -12.31 13.64 30.70
CA ALA A 12 -13.53 14.39 30.46
C ALA A 12 -13.25 15.87 30.75
N MET A 13 -13.29 16.71 29.73
CA MET A 13 -13.30 18.16 29.89
C MET A 13 -14.74 18.69 29.84
N PRO A 14 -15.09 19.66 30.69
CA PRO A 14 -16.41 20.25 30.71
C PRO A 14 -16.59 21.19 29.49
N ALA A 15 -17.78 21.13 28.90
CA ALA A 15 -18.21 22.05 27.84
C ALA A 15 -18.34 23.48 28.41
N ALA A 16 -17.48 24.37 27.96
CA ALA A 16 -17.66 25.80 28.13
C ALA A 16 -18.50 26.33 26.94
N ALA A 17 -19.67 26.85 27.28
CA ALA A 17 -20.54 27.56 26.34
C ALA A 17 -19.85 28.84 25.86
N MET A 18 -19.59 28.97 24.55
CA MET A 18 -19.27 30.23 23.91
C MET A 18 -20.39 30.64 22.98
N GLY A 19 -20.73 31.92 23.07
CA GLY A 19 -21.90 32.52 22.45
C GLY A 19 -21.87 32.53 20.94
N GLN A 20 -23.06 32.41 20.36
CA GLN A 20 -23.35 32.62 18.94
C GLN A 20 -23.17 34.10 18.58
N GLU A 21 -22.22 34.40 17.74
CA GLU A 21 -22.32 35.53 16.81
C GLU A 21 -22.68 34.97 15.41
N ALA A 22 -23.74 35.51 14.86
CA ALA A 22 -24.22 35.19 13.52
C ALA A 22 -23.22 35.70 12.49
N VAL A 23 -22.58 34.81 11.77
CA VAL A 23 -21.79 35.13 10.58
C VAL A 23 -22.62 34.84 9.36
N ASP A 24 -22.68 35.85 8.51
CA ASP A 24 -23.39 35.98 7.26
C ASP A 24 -23.12 34.78 6.30
N ASP A 25 -24.20 34.23 5.79
CA ASP A 25 -24.27 33.01 4.99
C ASP A 25 -23.97 33.35 3.52
N SER A 26 -22.67 33.48 3.16
CA SER A 26 -22.25 33.67 1.77
C SER A 26 -20.98 32.92 1.39
N ASP A 27 -20.74 31.71 1.92
CA ASP A 27 -19.81 30.76 1.31
C ASP A 27 -20.59 29.58 0.76
N THR A 28 -20.99 29.77 -0.49
CA THR A 28 -21.65 28.79 -1.34
C THR A 28 -20.79 27.52 -1.40
N ALA A 29 -21.28 26.46 -0.76
CA ALA A 29 -20.84 25.12 -1.09
C ALA A 29 -21.02 24.95 -2.60
N VAL A 30 -19.92 24.89 -3.34
CA VAL A 30 -19.93 24.59 -4.77
C VAL A 30 -20.39 23.15 -4.92
N VAL A 31 -21.71 22.98 -5.08
CA VAL A 31 -22.30 21.77 -5.62
C VAL A 31 -21.84 21.72 -7.08
N LEU A 32 -20.74 21.00 -7.33
CA LEU A 32 -20.28 20.73 -8.69
C LEU A 32 -21.34 19.92 -9.43
N GLN A 33 -22.14 20.60 -10.25
CA GLN A 33 -22.91 19.98 -11.33
C GLN A 33 -21.89 19.36 -12.30
N MET A 34 -21.79 18.05 -12.29
CA MET A 34 -20.89 17.30 -13.16
C MET A 34 -21.56 17.06 -14.51
N THR A 35 -21.31 17.95 -15.47
CA THR A 35 -21.65 17.77 -16.88
C THR A 35 -20.40 18.06 -17.75
N ALA A 36 -19.35 17.24 -17.64
CA ALA A 36 -18.23 17.24 -18.58
C ALA A 36 -17.35 15.98 -18.35
N PRO A 37 -16.57 15.51 -19.35
CA PRO A 37 -15.51 14.54 -19.14
C PRO A 37 -14.58 15.05 -18.03
N ILE A 38 -14.00 14.15 -17.24
CA ILE A 38 -13.16 14.51 -16.09
C ILE A 38 -12.05 15.46 -16.57
N PRO A 39 -12.13 16.78 -16.30
CA PRO A 39 -11.01 17.68 -16.62
C PRO A 39 -9.79 17.25 -15.80
N ALA A 40 -8.59 17.56 -16.29
CA ALA A 40 -7.36 17.34 -15.53
C ALA A 40 -7.39 17.97 -14.12
N GLU A 41 -8.22 18.99 -13.93
CA GLU A 41 -8.51 19.65 -12.66
C GLU A 41 -9.27 18.76 -11.63
N GLU A 42 -9.93 17.70 -12.06
CA GLU A 42 -10.64 16.77 -11.14
C GLU A 42 -9.75 15.71 -10.50
N ILE A 43 -8.48 15.59 -10.87
CA ILE A 43 -7.49 14.78 -10.13
C ILE A 43 -7.01 15.51 -8.87
N VAL A 44 -7.53 16.69 -8.58
CA VAL A 44 -7.27 17.39 -7.32
C VAL A 44 -7.92 16.60 -6.20
N VAL A 45 -7.21 15.60 -5.69
CA VAL A 45 -7.36 15.23 -4.29
C VAL A 45 -6.84 16.46 -3.55
N THR A 46 -7.73 17.26 -2.99
CA THR A 46 -7.40 18.34 -2.07
C THR A 46 -6.86 17.72 -0.78
N GLY A 47 -5.82 16.92 -0.91
CA GLY A 47 -4.98 16.48 0.17
C GLY A 47 -3.96 17.57 0.43
N ALA A 48 -3.56 17.69 1.67
CA ALA A 48 -2.57 18.63 2.09
C ALA A 48 -1.35 18.60 1.15
N GLY A 49 -0.99 19.74 0.56
CA GLY A 49 0.36 20.06 0.15
C GLY A 49 0.92 19.54 -1.15
N SER A 50 0.13 19.18 -2.13
CA SER A 50 0.66 18.98 -3.49
C SER A 50 0.57 20.27 -4.31
N LEU A 51 1.57 20.52 -5.16
CA LEU A 51 1.39 21.43 -6.29
C LEU A 51 0.25 20.89 -7.17
N ARG A 52 -0.41 21.76 -7.93
CA ARG A 52 -1.48 21.35 -8.87
C ARG A 52 -0.99 20.18 -9.73
N PRO A 53 -1.88 19.25 -10.14
CA PRO A 53 -1.52 18.17 -11.04
C PRO A 53 -0.81 18.70 -12.29
N SER A 54 0.18 17.96 -12.78
CA SER A 54 0.81 18.25 -14.06
C SER A 54 0.03 17.61 -15.21
N GLY A 55 0.25 18.07 -16.43
CA GLY A 55 -0.31 17.42 -17.63
C GLY A 55 0.07 15.95 -17.73
N GLY A 56 1.25 15.55 -17.21
CA GLY A 56 1.70 14.15 -17.15
C GLY A 56 0.77 13.25 -16.35
N ASP A 57 0.19 13.75 -15.29
CA ASP A 57 -0.75 13.01 -14.44
C ASP A 57 -2.04 12.68 -15.19
N SER A 58 -2.43 13.50 -16.17
CA SER A 58 -3.66 13.34 -16.97
C SER A 58 -3.60 12.21 -18.00
N VAL A 59 -2.41 11.76 -18.39
CA VAL A 59 -2.22 10.69 -19.40
C VAL A 59 -2.09 9.31 -18.74
N GLN A 60 -1.95 9.24 -17.42
CA GLN A 60 -1.85 7.98 -16.69
C GLN A 60 -3.22 7.30 -16.54
N THR A 61 -3.24 5.96 -16.50
CA THR A 61 -4.41 5.21 -16.05
C THR A 61 -4.53 5.36 -14.54
N THR A 62 -5.43 6.21 -14.09
CA THR A 62 -5.63 6.50 -12.67
C THR A 62 -6.99 6.02 -12.17
N ALA A 63 -7.05 5.59 -10.92
CA ALA A 63 -8.28 5.47 -10.16
C ALA A 63 -8.17 6.35 -8.91
N VAL A 64 -9.18 7.17 -8.67
CA VAL A 64 -9.24 8.05 -7.51
C VAL A 64 -10.33 7.57 -6.57
N LEU A 65 -9.94 7.22 -5.34
CA LEU A 65 -10.84 6.84 -4.27
C LEU A 65 -10.98 8.04 -3.32
N ARG A 66 -12.02 8.84 -3.49
CA ARG A 66 -12.28 10.02 -2.64
C ARG A 66 -13.17 9.68 -1.45
N ASP A 67 -14.14 8.85 -1.67
CA ASP A 67 -15.13 8.49 -0.68
C ASP A 67 -14.65 7.33 0.18
N LEU A 68 -13.63 7.63 1.00
CA LEU A 68 -13.06 6.69 1.96
C LEU A 68 -13.91 6.58 3.22
N GLN A 69 -15.22 6.92 3.14
CA GLN A 69 -16.13 6.95 4.30
C GLN A 69 -15.67 5.96 5.36
N PRO A 70 -15.32 6.44 6.55
CA PRO A 70 -14.89 5.57 7.62
C PRO A 70 -16.07 4.71 8.07
N GLY A 71 -16.28 3.60 7.35
CA GLY A 71 -17.08 2.51 7.85
C GLY A 71 -16.25 1.76 8.89
N PHE A 72 -16.86 1.32 9.97
CA PHE A 72 -16.18 0.61 11.04
C PHE A 72 -15.43 -0.61 10.53
N GLY A 73 -14.20 -0.82 11.03
CA GLY A 73 -13.35 -1.92 10.62
C GLY A 73 -12.91 -1.88 9.15
N THR A 74 -13.17 -0.79 8.42
CA THR A 74 -12.72 -0.66 7.02
C THR A 74 -11.24 -0.44 6.98
N ARG A 75 -10.52 -1.39 6.38
CA ARG A 75 -9.09 -1.30 6.19
C ARG A 75 -8.77 -0.77 4.80
N ILE A 76 -7.72 0.04 4.70
CA ILE A 76 -7.29 0.64 3.43
C ILE A 76 -6.95 -0.45 2.42
N GLU A 77 -6.25 -1.50 2.84
CA GLU A 77 -5.90 -2.62 1.97
C GLU A 77 -7.10 -3.40 1.45
N ASN A 78 -8.23 -3.44 2.19
CA ASN A 78 -9.47 -4.05 1.72
C ASN A 78 -10.16 -3.18 0.68
N ARG A 79 -10.11 -1.84 0.83
CA ARG A 79 -10.63 -0.90 -0.18
C ARG A 79 -9.84 -0.98 -1.49
N LEU A 80 -8.53 -1.14 -1.41
CA LEU A 80 -7.68 -1.30 -2.58
C LEU A 80 -8.00 -2.57 -3.39
N ARG A 81 -8.50 -3.63 -2.75
CA ARG A 81 -8.93 -4.86 -3.45
C ARG A 81 -10.15 -4.68 -4.35
N ASP A 82 -10.92 -3.62 -4.15
CA ASP A 82 -12.06 -3.29 -5.02
C ASP A 82 -11.62 -2.74 -6.37
N GLU A 83 -10.34 -2.37 -6.51
CA GLU A 83 -9.78 -1.81 -7.73
C GLU A 83 -9.16 -2.88 -8.63
N ALA A 84 -9.51 -2.82 -9.91
CA ALA A 84 -8.99 -3.74 -10.91
C ALA A 84 -7.46 -3.69 -11.00
N GLY A 85 -6.82 -4.84 -11.14
CA GLY A 85 -5.39 -4.98 -11.38
C GLY A 85 -4.50 -4.80 -10.14
N ILE A 86 -5.05 -4.46 -8.97
CA ILE A 86 -4.29 -4.44 -7.71
C ILE A 86 -4.14 -5.86 -7.17
N VAL A 87 -2.91 -6.22 -6.86
CA VAL A 87 -2.58 -7.52 -6.27
C VAL A 87 -1.80 -7.31 -4.99
N GLN A 88 -2.35 -7.76 -3.87
CA GLN A 88 -1.63 -7.92 -2.60
C GLN A 88 -1.00 -9.29 -2.56
N PHE A 89 0.22 -9.40 -2.03
CA PHE A 89 0.95 -10.68 -1.96
C PHE A 89 0.18 -11.77 -1.23
N ARG A 90 -0.58 -11.42 -0.18
CA ARG A 90 -1.49 -12.34 0.52
C ARG A 90 -2.93 -11.86 0.42
N ARG A 91 -3.87 -12.80 0.36
CA ARG A 91 -5.32 -12.52 0.35
C ARG A 91 -5.89 -12.15 1.72
N SER A 92 -5.06 -12.18 2.78
CA SER A 92 -5.41 -11.76 4.13
C SER A 92 -5.16 -10.27 4.33
N ASP A 93 -5.93 -9.64 5.19
CA ASP A 93 -5.74 -8.26 5.61
C ASP A 93 -4.75 -8.11 6.76
N GLY A 94 -4.49 -6.87 7.17
CA GLY A 94 -3.56 -6.52 8.24
C GLY A 94 -3.93 -7.01 9.63
N ARG A 95 -5.06 -7.71 9.83
CA ARG A 95 -5.42 -8.36 11.10
C ARG A 95 -4.81 -9.76 11.22
N SER A 96 -4.58 -10.45 10.10
CA SER A 96 -4.17 -11.86 10.09
C SER A 96 -2.99 -12.19 9.19
N ALA A 97 -2.66 -11.35 8.19
CA ALA A 97 -1.47 -11.54 7.38
C ALA A 97 -0.19 -11.41 8.21
N HIS A 98 0.86 -12.14 7.86
CA HIS A 98 2.19 -11.86 8.40
C HIS A 98 2.65 -10.46 7.95
N PRO A 99 3.18 -9.58 8.83
CA PRO A 99 3.59 -8.23 8.46
C PRO A 99 4.50 -8.17 7.22
N THR A 100 5.47 -9.07 7.12
CA THR A 100 6.40 -9.12 5.97
C THR A 100 5.79 -9.72 4.70
N SER A 101 4.52 -10.10 4.69
CA SER A 101 3.80 -10.63 3.52
C SER A 101 2.76 -9.66 2.97
N GLN A 102 3.01 -8.36 3.11
CA GLN A 102 2.06 -7.30 2.74
C GLN A 102 2.57 -6.41 1.61
N GLY A 103 3.36 -6.96 0.69
CA GLY A 103 3.73 -6.28 -0.55
C GLY A 103 2.55 -6.09 -1.50
N VAL A 104 2.64 -5.08 -2.36
CA VAL A 104 1.62 -4.74 -3.36
C VAL A 104 2.24 -4.58 -4.74
N THR A 105 1.52 -5.06 -5.76
CA THR A 105 1.88 -4.90 -7.17
C THR A 105 0.64 -4.60 -8.01
N LEU A 106 0.86 -4.18 -9.24
CA LEU A 106 -0.19 -3.87 -10.22
C LEU A 106 0.04 -4.71 -11.47
N ARG A 107 -1.04 -4.98 -12.23
CA ARG A 107 -0.98 -5.61 -13.56
C ARG A 107 -0.25 -6.95 -13.61
N GLY A 108 -0.27 -7.72 -12.53
CA GLY A 108 0.21 -9.10 -12.53
C GLY A 108 1.71 -9.29 -12.75
N LEU A 109 2.54 -8.34 -12.33
CA LEU A 109 4.01 -8.42 -12.45
C LEU A 109 4.67 -9.38 -11.44
N GLY A 110 3.95 -10.39 -10.97
CA GLY A 110 4.42 -11.39 -10.01
C GLY A 110 4.16 -10.99 -8.57
N GLY A 111 3.84 -11.97 -7.73
CA GLY A 111 3.70 -11.79 -6.30
C GLY A 111 5.07 -11.79 -5.63
N ASN A 112 5.38 -10.71 -4.90
CA ASN A 112 6.55 -10.63 -4.04
C ASN A 112 6.14 -9.99 -2.70
N ALA A 113 6.77 -10.42 -1.61
CA ALA A 113 6.62 -9.79 -0.30
C ALA A 113 7.10 -8.33 -0.33
N SER A 114 8.12 -8.01 -1.11
CA SER A 114 8.54 -6.65 -1.45
C SER A 114 7.62 -6.05 -2.50
N SER A 115 7.22 -4.80 -2.32
CA SER A 115 6.31 -4.13 -3.25
C SER A 115 6.96 -3.81 -4.60
N ARG A 116 6.20 -3.94 -5.68
CA ARG A 116 6.53 -3.45 -7.03
C ARG A 116 5.74 -2.19 -7.41
N ALA A 117 4.77 -1.80 -6.60
CA ALA A 117 4.15 -0.48 -6.65
C ALA A 117 4.70 0.40 -5.53
N LEU A 118 4.95 1.67 -5.81
CA LEU A 118 5.37 2.64 -4.82
C LEU A 118 4.14 3.13 -4.05
N VAL A 119 4.08 2.83 -2.76
CA VAL A 119 3.06 3.39 -1.86
C VAL A 119 3.63 4.63 -1.20
N THR A 120 2.90 5.74 -1.25
CA THR A 120 3.30 6.99 -0.59
C THR A 120 2.19 7.52 0.32
N LEU A 121 2.56 8.21 1.39
CA LEU A 121 1.66 9.08 2.13
C LEU A 121 2.17 10.51 1.99
N ASP A 122 1.36 11.37 1.38
CA ASP A 122 1.75 12.76 1.08
C ASP A 122 3.12 12.87 0.37
N GLY A 123 3.45 11.92 -0.53
CA GLY A 123 4.70 11.85 -1.26
C GLY A 123 5.88 11.20 -0.52
N VAL A 124 5.73 10.83 0.75
CA VAL A 124 6.72 10.05 1.50
C VAL A 124 6.53 8.56 1.20
N PRO A 125 7.55 7.82 0.72
CA PRO A 125 7.48 6.37 0.55
C PRO A 125 7.06 5.67 1.85
N GLN A 126 6.32 4.57 1.77
CA GLN A 126 5.74 3.91 2.93
C GLN A 126 6.11 2.42 3.03
N ALA A 127 6.91 1.92 2.13
CA ALA A 127 7.42 0.56 2.22
C ALA A 127 8.50 0.46 3.30
N ASP A 128 8.51 -0.63 4.06
CA ASP A 128 9.54 -0.92 5.06
C ASP A 128 10.95 -0.79 4.45
N PRO A 129 11.88 -0.02 5.07
CA PRO A 129 13.18 0.27 4.48
C PRO A 129 14.09 -0.96 4.31
N PHE A 130 13.90 -2.03 5.11
CA PHE A 130 14.68 -3.26 4.99
C PHE A 130 14.07 -4.23 3.99
N GLY A 131 12.74 -4.39 3.99
CA GLY A 131 12.09 -5.50 3.29
C GLY A 131 11.09 -5.12 2.21
N GLY A 132 10.66 -3.87 2.11
CA GLY A 132 9.78 -3.39 1.04
C GLY A 132 8.31 -3.77 1.17
N TRP A 133 7.87 -4.36 2.28
CA TRP A 133 6.44 -4.57 2.57
C TRP A 133 5.78 -3.30 3.10
N VAL A 134 4.45 -3.21 3.00
CA VAL A 134 3.68 -2.04 3.44
C VAL A 134 3.03 -2.31 4.80
N PRO A 135 3.24 -1.48 5.83
CA PRO A 135 2.58 -1.62 7.13
C PRO A 135 1.14 -1.05 7.06
N TRP A 136 0.23 -1.74 6.39
CA TRP A 136 -1.16 -1.27 6.18
C TRP A 136 -1.86 -0.90 7.48
N SER A 137 -1.51 -1.56 8.57
CA SER A 137 -1.99 -1.24 9.92
C SER A 137 -1.62 0.16 10.40
N ALA A 138 -0.73 0.88 9.76
CA ALA A 138 -0.37 2.25 10.10
C ALA A 138 -1.36 3.31 9.56
N TYR A 139 -2.30 2.96 8.67
CA TYR A 139 -3.18 3.92 7.99
C TYR A 139 -4.64 3.73 8.39
N ASP A 140 -5.37 4.84 8.50
CA ASP A 140 -6.80 4.88 8.77
C ASP A 140 -7.51 5.82 7.79
N ALA A 141 -8.73 5.45 7.38
CA ALA A 141 -9.53 6.27 6.47
C ALA A 141 -9.97 7.61 7.09
N ILE A 142 -10.01 7.72 8.44
CA ILE A 142 -10.47 8.93 9.13
C ILE A 142 -9.60 10.16 8.84
N ASN A 143 -8.31 9.93 8.53
CA ASN A 143 -7.34 11.00 8.29
C ASN A 143 -6.89 11.10 6.82
N LEU A 144 -7.54 10.37 5.91
CA LEU A 144 -7.26 10.41 4.47
C LEU A 144 -8.37 11.13 3.72
N GLY A 145 -7.99 12.10 2.90
CA GLY A 145 -8.87 12.78 1.95
C GLY A 145 -9.06 12.00 0.64
N GLY A 146 -8.14 11.09 0.32
CA GLY A 146 -8.24 10.25 -0.87
C GLY A 146 -7.07 9.32 -1.10
N ILE A 147 -7.25 8.41 -2.05
CA ILE A 147 -6.21 7.51 -2.57
C ILE A 147 -6.18 7.65 -4.08
N VAL A 148 -5.01 7.85 -4.65
CA VAL A 148 -4.78 7.87 -6.10
C VAL A 148 -3.94 6.66 -6.48
N ILE A 149 -4.44 5.87 -7.43
CA ILE A 149 -3.76 4.68 -7.95
C ILE A 149 -3.39 4.98 -9.38
N ALA A 150 -2.12 5.22 -9.64
CA ALA A 150 -1.56 5.39 -10.99
C ALA A 150 -0.93 4.09 -11.46
N ARG A 151 -1.37 3.59 -12.61
CA ARG A 151 -0.96 2.30 -13.16
C ARG A 151 0.07 2.49 -14.28
N GLY A 152 0.92 1.49 -14.47
CA GLY A 152 2.05 1.53 -15.40
C GLY A 152 3.29 2.12 -14.74
N GLY A 153 4.45 2.05 -15.38
CA GLY A 153 5.69 2.63 -14.86
C GLY A 153 5.48 4.07 -14.44
N GLY A 154 5.96 4.43 -13.25
CA GLY A 154 5.74 5.74 -12.65
C GLY A 154 6.21 6.91 -13.50
N SER A 155 5.72 8.09 -13.20
CA SER A 155 6.23 9.34 -13.79
C SER A 155 7.69 9.57 -13.37
N GLY A 156 8.41 10.42 -14.07
CA GLY A 156 9.77 10.83 -13.68
C GLY A 156 9.83 11.33 -12.23
N ALA A 157 8.75 11.93 -11.75
CA ALA A 157 8.63 12.46 -10.40
C ALA A 157 8.53 11.40 -9.29
N ASP A 158 8.03 10.19 -9.58
CA ASP A 158 7.83 9.15 -8.56
C ASP A 158 9.15 8.45 -8.17
N GLY A 159 10.05 8.28 -9.13
CA GLY A 159 11.38 7.71 -8.93
C GLY A 159 11.39 6.20 -8.71
N PRO A 160 12.50 5.68 -8.14
CA PRO A 160 12.68 4.24 -7.95
C PRO A 160 11.59 3.63 -7.05
N GLY A 161 11.18 2.41 -7.38
CA GLY A 161 10.11 1.69 -6.68
C GLY A 161 8.73 1.85 -7.32
N ALA A 162 8.49 2.87 -8.14
CA ALA A 162 7.27 3.01 -8.95
C ALA A 162 7.30 2.11 -10.19
N LEU A 163 7.71 0.84 -10.02
CA LEU A 163 7.92 -0.10 -11.12
C LEU A 163 6.61 -0.42 -11.84
N ALA A 164 5.61 -0.85 -11.09
CA ALA A 164 4.28 -1.18 -11.61
C ALA A 164 3.32 0.01 -11.59
N GLY A 165 3.68 1.09 -10.93
CA GLY A 165 2.89 2.28 -10.71
C GLY A 165 2.98 2.79 -9.27
N THR A 166 2.09 3.71 -8.91
CA THR A 166 2.05 4.32 -7.57
C THR A 166 0.67 4.19 -6.92
N ILE A 167 0.66 4.13 -5.59
CA ILE A 167 -0.52 4.23 -4.74
C ILE A 167 -0.26 5.39 -3.78
N GLY A 168 -0.77 6.57 -4.11
CA GLY A 168 -0.67 7.77 -3.30
C GLY A 168 -1.80 7.84 -2.28
N LEU A 169 -1.47 7.84 -1.00
CA LEU A 169 -2.37 8.16 0.09
C LEU A 169 -2.21 9.65 0.39
N TYR A 170 -3.32 10.38 0.49
CA TYR A 170 -3.32 11.81 0.75
C TYR A 170 -4.07 12.10 2.05
N SER A 171 -3.37 12.71 2.99
CA SER A 171 -3.96 13.08 4.27
C SER A 171 -4.90 14.30 4.12
N THR A 172 -5.84 14.44 5.04
CA THR A 172 -6.71 15.63 5.14
C THR A 172 -6.56 16.30 6.48
N MET A 173 -6.80 17.61 6.53
CA MET A 173 -6.94 18.34 7.79
C MET A 173 -8.39 18.18 8.27
N THR A 174 -8.55 17.75 9.50
CA THR A 174 -9.85 17.71 10.16
C THR A 174 -10.18 19.12 10.68
N ASP A 175 -11.41 19.57 10.48
CA ASP A 175 -11.98 20.71 11.20
C ASP A 175 -13.07 20.19 12.14
N GLY A 176 -13.00 20.57 13.40
CA GLY A 176 -13.85 20.02 14.45
C GLY A 176 -13.40 18.63 14.94
N VAL A 177 -14.35 17.78 15.28
CA VAL A 177 -14.12 16.45 15.87
C VAL A 177 -14.86 15.39 15.06
N THR A 178 -14.15 14.35 14.64
CA THR A 178 -14.76 13.14 14.09
C THR A 178 -14.28 11.94 14.92
N ALA A 179 -15.20 11.10 15.36
CA ALA A 179 -14.89 9.89 16.11
C ALA A 179 -15.77 8.72 15.67
N SER A 180 -15.24 7.52 15.77
CA SER A 180 -15.99 6.28 15.53
C SER A 180 -15.57 5.20 16.51
N ALA A 181 -16.52 4.34 16.90
CA ALA A 181 -16.25 3.17 17.70
C ALA A 181 -17.19 2.03 17.29
N ALA A 182 -16.64 0.82 17.15
CA ALA A 182 -17.39 -0.35 16.80
C ALA A 182 -16.96 -1.58 17.60
N TYR A 183 -17.91 -2.47 17.80
CA TYR A 183 -17.72 -3.81 18.34
C TYR A 183 -18.11 -4.86 17.31
N GLY A 184 -17.32 -5.92 17.20
CA GLY A 184 -17.52 -6.95 16.17
C GLY A 184 -17.31 -8.35 16.67
N SER A 185 -17.52 -9.29 15.76
CA SER A 185 -17.33 -10.74 16.01
C SER A 185 -15.97 -11.03 16.63
N ARG A 186 -15.88 -12.02 17.54
CA ARG A 186 -14.64 -12.48 18.19
C ARG A 186 -13.98 -11.42 19.05
N ASP A 187 -14.79 -10.77 19.87
CA ASP A 187 -14.40 -9.66 20.78
C ASP A 187 -13.56 -8.59 20.09
N SER A 188 -13.93 -8.28 18.83
CA SER A 188 -13.20 -7.28 18.06
C SER A 188 -13.68 -5.87 18.39
N TRP A 189 -12.73 -4.95 18.56
CA TRP A 189 -12.95 -3.53 18.77
C TRP A 189 -12.22 -2.73 17.70
N ASP A 190 -12.87 -1.68 17.24
CA ASP A 190 -12.27 -0.71 16.31
C ASP A 190 -12.71 0.68 16.73
N ALA A 191 -11.75 1.56 16.98
CA ALA A 191 -12.02 2.94 17.38
C ALA A 191 -11.05 3.88 16.69
N SER A 192 -11.54 4.99 16.17
CA SER A 192 -10.72 6.06 15.63
C SER A 192 -11.31 7.42 15.95
N ALA A 193 -10.44 8.42 16.10
CA ALA A 193 -10.83 9.80 16.30
C ALA A 193 -9.86 10.74 15.61
N SER A 194 -10.37 11.87 15.12
CA SER A 194 -9.59 12.97 14.61
C SER A 194 -10.15 14.28 15.11
N VAL A 195 -9.29 15.15 15.60
CA VAL A 195 -9.62 16.47 16.12
C VAL A 195 -8.73 17.49 15.46
N GLY A 196 -9.29 18.57 14.98
CA GLY A 196 -8.50 19.63 14.35
C GLY A 196 -9.21 20.96 14.35
N GLY A 197 -8.49 21.98 13.90
CA GLY A 197 -8.99 23.34 13.80
C GLY A 197 -7.88 24.34 13.53
N ASN A 198 -8.24 25.61 13.54
CA ASN A 198 -7.31 26.70 13.28
C ASN A 198 -6.37 26.94 14.46
N LEU A 199 -5.11 27.22 14.16
CA LEU A 199 -4.04 27.56 15.09
C LEU A 199 -3.26 28.76 14.56
N GLY A 200 -3.64 29.97 14.98
CA GLY A 200 -3.08 31.20 14.44
C GLY A 200 -3.35 31.35 12.95
N ASN A 201 -2.28 31.50 12.14
CA ASN A 201 -2.35 31.53 10.67
C ASN A 201 -2.27 30.13 10.04
N GLY A 202 -2.57 29.08 10.77
CA GLY A 202 -2.50 27.72 10.29
C GLY A 202 -3.55 26.82 10.87
N GLN A 203 -3.35 25.52 10.69
CA GLN A 203 -4.23 24.46 11.13
C GLN A 203 -3.44 23.37 11.85
N VAL A 204 -4.08 22.74 12.82
CA VAL A 204 -3.59 21.54 13.50
C VAL A 204 -4.63 20.45 13.42
N ALA A 205 -4.18 19.21 13.20
CA ALA A 205 -5.02 18.02 13.34
C ALA A 205 -4.26 16.93 14.11
N VAL A 206 -4.95 16.30 15.03
CA VAL A 206 -4.48 15.13 15.79
C VAL A 206 -5.45 14.00 15.54
N ASP A 207 -4.92 12.85 15.17
CA ASP A 207 -5.71 11.64 14.96
C ASP A 207 -5.16 10.47 15.77
N GLY A 208 -6.06 9.57 16.14
CA GLY A 208 -5.73 8.35 16.84
C GLY A 208 -6.63 7.20 16.40
N ARG A 209 -6.07 6.00 16.45
CA ARG A 209 -6.82 4.77 16.19
C ARG A 209 -6.39 3.66 17.13
N TYR A 210 -7.32 2.76 17.39
CA TYR A 210 -7.08 1.53 18.12
C TYR A 210 -7.98 0.41 17.58
N SER A 211 -7.40 -0.77 17.36
CA SER A 211 -8.12 -1.94 16.89
C SER A 211 -7.56 -3.19 17.56
N ARG A 212 -8.42 -4.04 18.10
CA ARG A 212 -8.05 -5.34 18.68
C ARG A 212 -9.11 -6.39 18.39
N GLY A 213 -8.77 -7.65 18.55
CA GLY A 213 -9.72 -8.76 18.50
C GLY A 213 -9.04 -10.08 18.80
N ASP A 214 -9.84 -11.07 19.23
CA ASP A 214 -9.35 -12.42 19.51
C ASP A 214 -8.95 -13.18 18.22
N GLY A 215 -9.28 -12.62 17.04
CA GLY A 215 -8.95 -13.21 15.76
C GLY A 215 -9.69 -14.51 15.49
N PHE A 216 -9.12 -15.36 14.68
CA PHE A 216 -9.67 -16.65 14.29
C PHE A 216 -8.54 -17.67 14.11
N VAL A 217 -8.87 -18.95 14.04
CA VAL A 217 -7.88 -20.00 13.76
C VAL A 217 -7.54 -19.97 12.26
N PRO A 218 -6.29 -19.60 11.87
CA PRO A 218 -5.92 -19.42 10.46
C PRO A 218 -5.99 -20.71 9.66
N VAL A 219 -5.66 -21.85 10.26
CA VAL A 219 -5.68 -23.15 9.58
C VAL A 219 -7.12 -23.58 9.28
N ALA A 220 -7.36 -24.08 8.06
CA ALA A 220 -8.65 -24.59 7.62
C ALA A 220 -9.16 -25.69 8.57
N SER A 221 -10.47 -25.71 8.86
CA SER A 221 -11.05 -26.52 9.94
C SER A 221 -10.72 -28.04 9.87
N GLY A 222 -10.69 -28.60 8.66
CA GLY A 222 -10.36 -30.01 8.45
C GLY A 222 -8.88 -30.38 8.61
N GLN A 223 -8.00 -29.42 8.84
CA GLN A 223 -6.54 -29.62 8.94
C GLN A 223 -5.97 -29.18 10.30
N ARG A 224 -6.82 -28.79 11.25
CA ARG A 224 -6.42 -28.32 12.58
C ARG A 224 -5.96 -29.47 13.46
N GLY A 225 -4.97 -29.19 14.30
CA GLY A 225 -4.52 -30.06 15.38
C GLY A 225 -4.59 -29.36 16.74
N ALA A 226 -4.03 -30.01 17.76
CA ALA A 226 -4.11 -29.52 19.15
C ALA A 226 -3.39 -28.20 19.40
N VAL A 227 -2.42 -27.81 18.56
CA VAL A 227 -1.65 -26.57 18.72
C VAL A 227 -2.29 -25.36 18.05
N ASP A 228 -3.33 -25.56 17.23
CA ASP A 228 -3.97 -24.48 16.48
C ASP A 228 -4.96 -23.72 17.35
N ARG A 229 -4.76 -22.44 17.46
CA ARG A 229 -5.58 -21.53 18.24
C ARG A 229 -5.97 -20.29 17.46
N ALA A 230 -6.84 -19.46 18.01
CA ALA A 230 -7.14 -18.17 17.45
C ALA A 230 -5.88 -17.29 17.39
N ALA A 231 -5.83 -16.41 16.42
CA ALA A 231 -4.73 -15.48 16.14
C ALA A 231 -5.14 -14.05 16.52
N PRO A 232 -5.01 -13.66 17.81
CA PRO A 232 -5.39 -12.31 18.24
C PRO A 232 -4.50 -11.25 17.62
N TYR A 233 -5.05 -10.04 17.53
CA TYR A 233 -4.32 -8.86 17.08
C TYR A 233 -4.63 -7.64 17.97
N GLU A 234 -3.66 -6.72 18.05
CA GLU A 234 -3.79 -5.43 18.69
C GLU A 234 -2.98 -4.40 17.92
N GLN A 235 -3.62 -3.33 17.46
CA GLN A 235 -3.04 -2.33 16.58
C GLN A 235 -3.47 -0.95 17.01
N GLY A 236 -2.54 0.00 17.00
CA GLY A 236 -2.83 1.39 17.34
C GLY A 236 -1.89 2.37 16.67
N GLY A 237 -2.30 3.62 16.60
CA GLY A 237 -1.49 4.69 16.04
C GLY A 237 -1.99 6.06 16.47
N LEU A 238 -1.06 7.02 16.44
CA LEU A 238 -1.32 8.43 16.67
C LEU A 238 -0.65 9.25 15.57
N GLY A 239 -1.32 10.31 15.11
CA GLY A 239 -0.82 11.26 14.12
C GLY A 239 -1.00 12.69 14.59
N LEU A 240 -0.02 13.54 14.24
CA LEU A 240 -0.08 15.00 14.36
C LEU A 240 0.24 15.60 13.00
N ARG A 241 -0.59 16.51 12.53
CA ARG A 241 -0.37 17.30 11.33
C ARG A 241 -0.50 18.77 11.63
N LEU A 242 0.42 19.53 11.11
CA LEU A 242 0.48 20.97 11.22
C LEU A 242 0.57 21.56 9.82
N ARG A 243 -0.17 22.63 9.55
CA ARG A 243 -0.11 23.42 8.33
C ARG A 243 -0.10 24.88 8.71
N PHE A 244 0.86 25.62 8.20
CA PHE A 244 0.98 27.05 8.43
C PHE A 244 1.20 27.78 7.09
N ASP A 245 0.48 28.88 6.91
CA ASP A 245 0.71 29.77 5.79
C ASP A 245 1.91 30.66 6.11
N ALA A 246 2.87 30.69 5.20
CA ALA A 246 4.09 31.49 5.27
C ALA A 246 4.03 32.61 4.21
N GLY A 247 3.13 33.57 4.42
CA GLY A 247 2.70 34.54 3.43
C GLY A 247 1.59 34.01 2.53
N ASP A 248 1.23 34.77 1.48
CA ASP A 248 0.06 34.48 0.64
C ASP A 248 0.28 33.28 -0.30
N ASP A 249 1.52 33.01 -0.69
CA ASP A 249 1.88 32.04 -1.72
C ASP A 249 2.62 30.81 -1.17
N SER A 250 2.89 30.74 0.13
CA SER A 250 3.71 29.68 0.70
C SER A 250 3.02 28.98 1.85
N ARG A 251 3.26 27.69 1.97
CA ARG A 251 2.72 26.84 3.02
C ARG A 251 3.77 25.87 3.55
N ILE A 252 3.83 25.74 4.86
CA ILE A 252 4.68 24.80 5.58
C ILE A 252 3.78 23.73 6.19
N GLU A 253 4.10 22.46 5.94
CA GLU A 253 3.38 21.32 6.48
C GLU A 253 4.36 20.41 7.22
N ALA A 254 4.01 20.03 8.44
CA ALA A 254 4.75 19.06 9.22
C ALA A 254 3.84 17.92 9.64
N SER A 255 4.34 16.70 9.57
CA SER A 255 3.63 15.52 10.07
C SER A 255 4.52 14.68 10.97
N LEU A 256 3.92 14.12 12.01
CA LEU A 256 4.52 13.12 12.89
C LEU A 256 3.50 12.01 13.11
N ARG A 257 3.89 10.76 12.90
CA ARG A 257 3.02 9.61 13.11
C ARG A 257 3.79 8.50 13.81
N GLY A 258 3.15 7.87 14.80
CA GLY A 258 3.63 6.67 15.46
C GLY A 258 2.58 5.56 15.40
N PHE A 259 3.01 4.31 15.24
CA PHE A 259 2.10 3.16 15.28
C PHE A 259 2.76 1.94 15.91
N SER A 260 1.91 1.05 16.44
CA SER A 260 2.26 -0.28 16.95
C SER A 260 1.27 -1.31 16.43
N ASP A 261 1.78 -2.46 16.03
CA ASP A 261 1.02 -3.56 15.45
C ASP A 261 1.51 -4.88 16.05
N ARG A 262 0.66 -5.55 16.80
CA ARG A 262 0.92 -6.88 17.36
C ARG A 262 -0.05 -7.88 16.80
N ARG A 263 0.45 -9.04 16.36
CA ARG A 263 -0.34 -10.14 15.82
C ARG A 263 0.21 -11.47 16.31
N ASP A 264 -0.70 -12.38 16.66
CA ASP A 264 -0.40 -13.80 16.77
C ASP A 264 -0.74 -14.48 15.43
N ARG A 265 -0.17 -15.64 15.17
CA ARG A 265 -0.42 -16.40 13.94
C ARG A 265 -1.03 -17.78 14.21
N GLY A 266 -1.63 -17.95 15.38
CA GLY A 266 -2.46 -19.09 15.73
C GLY A 266 -1.73 -20.32 16.24
N THR A 267 -0.44 -20.20 16.64
CA THR A 267 0.28 -21.19 17.41
C THR A 267 1.23 -20.51 18.41
N ASP A 268 1.73 -21.24 19.41
CA ASP A 268 2.77 -20.70 20.27
C ASP A 268 4.02 -20.32 19.46
N PHE A 269 4.79 -19.37 19.94
CA PHE A 269 6.03 -18.87 19.36
C PHE A 269 5.89 -18.16 17.99
N THR A 270 4.68 -17.74 17.59
CA THR A 270 4.43 -17.09 16.29
C THR A 270 3.92 -15.66 16.39
N THR A 271 4.13 -15.00 17.51
CA THR A 271 3.79 -13.59 17.70
C THR A 271 4.71 -12.70 16.86
N SER A 272 4.15 -11.69 16.24
CA SER A 272 4.90 -10.63 15.56
C SER A 272 4.51 -9.26 16.10
N LYS A 273 5.45 -8.30 16.05
CA LYS A 273 5.27 -6.92 16.47
C LYS A 273 5.97 -5.98 15.49
N THR A 274 5.31 -4.91 15.11
CA THR A 274 5.93 -3.81 14.34
C THR A 274 5.66 -2.50 15.07
N ASP A 275 6.70 -1.79 15.44
CA ASP A 275 6.62 -0.39 15.88
C ASP A 275 7.21 0.51 14.79
N GLY A 276 6.58 1.66 14.56
CA GLY A 276 7.07 2.62 13.57
C GLY A 276 6.83 4.06 13.95
N VAL A 277 7.74 4.93 13.52
CA VAL A 277 7.62 6.39 13.62
C VAL A 277 8.01 7.00 12.30
N ASP A 278 7.18 7.90 11.79
CA ASP A 278 7.41 8.69 10.59
C ASP A 278 7.35 10.18 10.95
N ALA A 279 8.27 10.96 10.40
CA ALA A 279 8.20 12.41 10.43
C ALA A 279 8.50 12.98 9.05
N SER A 280 7.80 14.05 8.67
CA SER A 280 8.07 14.78 7.43
C SER A 280 7.86 16.26 7.60
N LEU A 281 8.62 17.02 6.81
CA LEU A 281 8.48 18.47 6.67
C LEU A 281 8.39 18.80 5.18
N ARG A 282 7.38 19.56 4.80
CA ARG A 282 7.14 20.00 3.43
C ARG A 282 6.98 21.52 3.40
N VAL A 283 7.55 22.13 2.39
CA VAL A 283 7.32 23.54 2.04
C VAL A 283 6.81 23.57 0.62
N VAL A 284 5.70 24.25 0.40
CA VAL A 284 5.10 24.47 -0.92
C VAL A 284 5.05 25.96 -1.16
N HIS A 285 5.56 26.39 -2.30
CA HIS A 285 5.46 27.76 -2.80
C HIS A 285 4.72 27.72 -4.14
N ASP A 286 3.51 28.27 -4.18
CA ASP A 286 2.57 28.14 -5.29
C ASP A 286 1.98 29.51 -5.69
N PRO A 287 2.82 30.50 -6.10
CA PRO A 287 2.35 31.81 -6.53
C PRO A 287 1.64 31.74 -7.88
N ALA A 288 0.60 32.54 -8.04
CA ALA A 288 -0.08 32.67 -9.32
C ALA A 288 0.83 33.38 -10.36
N GLY A 289 1.06 32.74 -11.51
CA GLY A 289 1.81 33.32 -12.63
C GLY A 289 3.33 33.45 -12.42
N ALA A 290 3.88 32.82 -11.37
CA ALA A 290 5.32 32.80 -11.11
C ALA A 290 5.82 31.35 -10.96
N ALA A 291 7.11 31.17 -10.71
CA ALA A 291 7.71 29.86 -10.51
C ALA A 291 7.19 29.22 -9.22
N GLN A 292 6.70 28.01 -9.32
CA GLN A 292 6.21 27.18 -8.19
C GLN A 292 7.29 26.19 -7.78
N TRP A 293 7.39 25.87 -6.49
CA TRP A 293 8.31 24.85 -6.02
C TRP A 293 7.82 24.12 -4.77
N LEU A 294 8.33 22.92 -4.59
CA LEU A 294 8.07 22.06 -3.44
C LEU A 294 9.39 21.51 -2.91
N ALA A 295 9.59 21.57 -1.59
CA ALA A 295 10.66 20.87 -0.90
C ALA A 295 10.06 19.95 0.16
N LEU A 296 10.54 18.69 0.23
CA LEU A 296 10.11 17.67 1.18
C LEU A 296 11.34 17.00 1.80
N ALA A 297 11.33 16.80 3.10
CA ALA A 297 12.28 15.95 3.81
C ALA A 297 11.52 15.01 4.75
N TYR A 298 12.03 13.78 4.95
CA TYR A 298 11.36 12.80 5.80
C TYR A 298 12.33 11.82 6.45
N VAL A 299 11.85 11.20 7.54
CA VAL A 299 12.49 10.08 8.22
C VAL A 299 11.43 9.03 8.59
N GLU A 300 11.78 7.77 8.43
CA GLU A 300 11.01 6.60 8.81
C GLU A 300 11.87 5.70 9.68
N VAL A 301 11.37 5.30 10.84
CA VAL A 301 12.03 4.34 11.73
C VAL A 301 11.10 3.16 11.94
N ARG A 302 11.60 1.95 11.77
CA ARG A 302 10.88 0.69 11.95
C ARG A 302 11.64 -0.23 12.88
N ASP A 303 10.89 -0.95 13.72
CA ASP A 303 11.41 -2.05 14.55
C ASP A 303 10.38 -3.19 14.46
N PHE A 304 10.76 -4.26 13.77
CA PHE A 304 9.92 -5.41 13.53
C PHE A 304 10.48 -6.64 14.24
N ASP A 305 9.67 -7.26 15.11
CA ASP A 305 9.96 -8.53 15.78
C ASP A 305 9.03 -9.63 15.29
N SER A 306 9.52 -10.85 15.13
CA SER A 306 8.68 -11.99 14.80
C SER A 306 9.26 -13.31 15.28
N GLY A 307 8.39 -14.15 15.83
CA GLY A 307 8.66 -15.56 16.11
C GLY A 307 8.17 -16.47 14.99
N PHE A 308 8.85 -17.57 14.78
CA PHE A 308 8.47 -18.67 13.90
C PHE A 308 8.56 -19.99 14.66
N ALA A 309 7.59 -20.86 14.42
CA ALA A 309 7.48 -22.15 15.07
C ALA A 309 7.69 -23.32 14.09
N SER A 310 8.21 -24.40 14.61
CA SER A 310 8.20 -25.71 13.96
C SER A 310 7.00 -26.49 14.51
N VAL A 311 6.04 -26.82 13.63
CA VAL A 311 4.83 -27.58 13.97
C VAL A 311 5.02 -29.02 13.52
N ALA A 312 4.83 -29.97 14.42
CA ALA A 312 4.96 -31.39 14.11
C ALA A 312 3.84 -31.88 13.17
N ALA A 313 4.09 -33.01 12.50
CA ALA A 313 3.07 -33.69 11.70
C ALA A 313 1.83 -33.95 12.54
N GLY A 314 0.63 -33.77 11.94
CA GLY A 314 -0.62 -33.86 12.66
C GLY A 314 -0.93 -32.69 13.59
N ARG A 315 -0.04 -31.69 13.68
CA ARG A 315 -0.23 -30.43 14.42
C ARG A 315 -0.56 -30.63 15.91
N ASN A 316 0.09 -31.61 16.55
CA ASN A 316 -0.16 -31.96 17.96
C ASN A 316 0.91 -31.37 18.91
N SER A 317 2.03 -30.90 18.39
CA SER A 317 3.08 -30.24 19.17
C SER A 317 3.74 -29.12 18.35
N VAL A 318 4.28 -28.13 19.05
CA VAL A 318 4.94 -26.97 18.48
C VAL A 318 6.20 -26.64 19.31
N ALA A 319 7.25 -26.20 18.62
CA ALA A 319 8.48 -25.73 19.23
C ALA A 319 8.94 -24.44 18.55
N PRO A 320 9.70 -23.56 19.25
CA PRO A 320 10.28 -22.38 18.61
C PRO A 320 11.29 -22.81 17.54
N ALA A 321 11.31 -22.13 16.41
CA ALA A 321 12.24 -22.38 15.31
C ALA A 321 13.20 -21.21 15.09
N LEU A 322 12.65 -19.99 15.14
CA LEU A 322 13.38 -18.76 14.88
C LEU A 322 12.71 -17.61 15.63
N PHE A 323 13.49 -16.77 16.24
CA PHE A 323 13.09 -15.43 16.65
C PHE A 323 13.92 -14.41 15.89
N GLN A 324 13.29 -13.37 15.35
CA GLN A 324 13.97 -12.33 14.59
C GLN A 324 13.56 -10.94 15.05
N ARG A 325 14.51 -10.00 14.92
CA ARG A 325 14.29 -8.56 15.03
C ARG A 325 14.88 -7.84 13.81
N VAL A 326 14.18 -6.83 13.30
CA VAL A 326 14.57 -6.10 12.10
C VAL A 326 14.43 -4.60 12.34
N PRO A 327 15.45 -3.94 12.93
CA PRO A 327 15.52 -2.49 12.95
C PRO A 327 15.90 -1.95 11.58
N ALA A 328 15.15 -0.93 11.11
CA ALA A 328 15.38 -0.29 9.82
C ALA A 328 15.10 1.22 9.88
N THR A 329 15.77 1.99 9.03
CA THR A 329 15.59 3.43 8.91
C THR A 329 15.60 3.84 7.44
N GLY A 330 14.62 4.65 7.06
CA GLY A 330 14.52 5.33 5.79
C GLY A 330 14.67 6.85 5.97
N LEU A 331 15.42 7.48 5.10
CA LEU A 331 15.60 8.94 5.02
C LEU A 331 15.40 9.38 3.58
N GLY A 332 14.90 10.59 3.38
CA GLY A 332 14.89 11.16 2.05
C GLY A 332 14.58 12.64 2.01
N ALA A 333 14.92 13.21 0.87
CA ALA A 333 14.64 14.59 0.52
C ALA A 333 14.24 14.67 -0.96
N ARG A 334 13.37 15.63 -1.29
CA ARG A 334 12.92 15.91 -2.66
C ARG A 334 12.78 17.41 -2.86
N PHE A 335 13.18 17.86 -4.01
CA PHE A 335 12.91 19.22 -4.49
C PHE A 335 12.30 19.16 -5.89
N GLU A 336 11.27 19.97 -6.12
CA GLU A 336 10.57 20.10 -7.38
C GLU A 336 10.39 21.58 -7.71
N LEU A 337 10.59 21.93 -8.98
CA LEU A 337 10.44 23.28 -9.51
C LEU A 337 9.58 23.23 -10.78
N ARG A 338 8.62 24.12 -10.87
CA ARG A 338 7.85 24.45 -12.08
C ARG A 338 8.16 25.89 -12.48
N PRO A 339 9.03 26.11 -13.46
CA PRO A 339 9.38 27.45 -13.91
C PRO A 339 8.15 28.17 -14.47
N ALA A 340 8.08 29.47 -14.28
CA ALA A 340 7.07 30.33 -14.92
C ALA A 340 7.37 30.47 -16.43
N ILE A 341 6.97 29.48 -17.20
CA ILE A 341 7.02 29.50 -18.66
C ILE A 341 5.62 29.86 -19.15
N SER A 342 5.51 30.67 -20.22
CA SER A 342 4.21 31.09 -20.77
C SER A 342 3.34 29.85 -21.12
N GLY A 343 2.09 29.84 -20.61
CA GLY A 343 1.16 28.72 -20.63
C GLY A 343 0.96 28.13 -19.22
N ASP A 344 0.25 27.02 -19.12
CA ASP A 344 -0.12 26.38 -17.85
C ASP A 344 1.02 25.56 -17.20
N ASN A 345 2.21 26.16 -17.05
CA ASN A 345 3.40 25.53 -16.44
C ASN A 345 3.73 24.14 -17.02
N PRO A 346 4.07 24.08 -18.31
CA PRO A 346 4.22 22.80 -19.01
C PRO A 346 5.47 22.00 -18.58
N LEU A 347 6.41 22.64 -17.86
CA LEU A 347 7.66 22.01 -17.43
C LEU A 347 7.69 21.82 -15.91
N ARG A 348 8.06 20.62 -15.50
CA ARG A 348 8.31 20.20 -14.13
C ARG A 348 9.67 19.55 -14.06
N ILE A 349 10.56 20.03 -13.20
CA ILE A 349 11.90 19.46 -12.99
C ILE A 349 12.12 19.21 -11.50
N GLY A 350 12.97 18.26 -11.17
CA GLY A 350 13.26 18.02 -9.77
C GLY A 350 14.38 17.01 -9.54
N THR A 351 14.68 16.84 -8.27
CA THR A 351 15.67 15.89 -7.77
C THR A 351 15.20 15.30 -6.45
N ASP A 352 15.61 14.08 -6.17
CA ASP A 352 15.41 13.44 -4.87
C ASP A 352 16.62 12.59 -4.47
N TRP A 353 16.71 12.37 -3.17
CA TRP A 353 17.63 11.46 -2.53
C TRP A 353 16.88 10.58 -1.55
N ARG A 354 17.21 9.29 -1.52
CA ARG A 354 16.67 8.31 -0.59
C ARG A 354 17.80 7.44 -0.06
N ARG A 355 17.80 7.21 1.24
CA ARG A 355 18.69 6.25 1.92
C ARG A 355 17.88 5.29 2.74
N THR A 356 18.21 4.00 2.64
CA THR A 356 17.68 2.96 3.54
C THR A 356 18.83 2.23 4.22
N THR A 357 18.65 1.96 5.50
CA THR A 357 19.57 1.13 6.29
C THR A 357 18.75 0.15 7.11
N GLY A 358 19.27 -1.05 7.31
CA GLY A 358 18.59 -2.03 8.14
C GLY A 358 19.35 -3.33 8.25
N ARG A 359 18.96 -4.10 9.25
CA ARG A 359 19.50 -5.43 9.47
C ARG A 359 18.45 -6.35 10.07
N THR A 360 18.68 -7.64 9.96
CA THR A 360 17.99 -8.67 10.72
C THR A 360 18.93 -9.24 11.77
N GLU A 361 18.40 -9.48 12.96
CA GLU A 361 19.04 -10.17 14.08
C GLU A 361 18.19 -11.41 14.37
N GLU A 362 18.77 -12.61 14.28
CA GLU A 362 18.01 -13.87 14.27
C GLU A 362 18.62 -14.89 15.21
N ASP A 363 17.77 -15.44 16.09
CA ASP A 363 18.11 -16.53 17.01
C ASP A 363 17.40 -17.81 16.55
N PHE A 364 18.18 -18.86 16.23
CA PHE A 364 17.68 -20.15 15.75
C PHE A 364 17.63 -21.15 16.88
N PHE A 365 16.52 -21.89 16.95
CA PHE A 365 16.28 -22.94 17.92
C PHE A 365 16.30 -24.28 17.20
N PHE A 366 17.07 -25.23 17.71
CA PHE A 366 17.20 -26.58 17.17
C PHE A 366 16.57 -27.63 18.09
N SER A 367 16.60 -27.36 19.40
CA SER A 367 15.95 -28.18 20.42
C SER A 367 15.64 -27.31 21.65
N GLY A 368 14.45 -27.50 22.22
CA GLY A 368 14.01 -26.74 23.40
C GLY A 368 13.81 -25.26 23.12
N VAL A 369 13.95 -24.44 24.13
CA VAL A 369 13.69 -22.98 24.12
C VAL A 369 14.96 -22.12 24.23
N THR A 370 16.15 -22.75 24.16
CA THR A 370 17.42 -22.04 24.16
C THR A 370 17.94 -21.94 22.74
N PRO A 371 18.28 -20.73 22.24
CA PRO A 371 18.83 -20.59 20.91
C PRO A 371 20.20 -21.29 20.80
N GLY A 372 20.41 -21.97 19.66
CA GLY A 372 21.71 -22.64 19.37
C GLY A 372 22.60 -21.85 18.42
N ARG A 373 22.02 -20.86 17.71
CA ARG A 373 22.70 -20.08 16.67
C ARG A 373 22.16 -18.67 16.61
N HIS A 374 23.08 -17.72 16.39
CA HIS A 374 22.74 -16.32 16.15
C HIS A 374 23.24 -15.89 14.78
N ARG A 375 22.43 -15.10 14.04
CA ARG A 375 22.77 -14.51 12.74
C ARG A 375 22.40 -13.04 12.71
N ILE A 376 23.29 -12.22 12.13
CA ILE A 376 23.02 -10.82 11.78
C ILE A 376 23.32 -10.65 10.30
N ALA A 377 22.41 -10.01 9.55
CA ALA A 377 22.60 -9.70 8.14
C ALA A 377 21.94 -8.36 7.80
N GLY A 378 22.61 -7.53 7.00
CA GLY A 378 22.08 -6.23 6.65
C GLY A 378 23.00 -5.42 5.75
N GLY A 379 22.68 -4.14 5.60
CA GLY A 379 23.43 -3.22 4.76
C GLY A 379 22.74 -1.86 4.62
N SER A 380 23.15 -1.12 3.59
CA SER A 380 22.57 0.17 3.22
C SER A 380 22.35 0.27 1.71
N SER A 381 21.38 1.08 1.30
CA SER A 381 21.21 1.51 -0.09
C SER A 381 20.92 3.00 -0.15
N ASP A 382 21.48 3.67 -1.17
CA ASP A 382 21.27 5.07 -1.48
C ASP A 382 20.83 5.21 -2.93
N THR A 383 19.95 6.18 -3.21
CA THR A 383 19.61 6.58 -4.58
C THR A 383 19.54 8.10 -4.66
N VAL A 384 20.08 8.67 -5.72
CA VAL A 384 19.95 10.09 -6.07
C VAL A 384 19.46 10.16 -7.50
N GLY A 385 18.40 10.92 -7.74
CA GLY A 385 17.82 11.05 -9.06
C GLY A 385 17.49 12.49 -9.44
N ALA A 386 17.48 12.74 -10.74
CA ALA A 386 16.99 13.99 -11.33
C ALA A 386 16.00 13.67 -12.45
N PHE A 387 14.94 14.44 -12.55
CA PHE A 387 13.89 14.26 -13.54
C PHE A 387 13.43 15.57 -14.18
N ALA A 388 12.88 15.41 -15.37
CA ALA A 388 12.15 16.46 -16.06
C ALA A 388 10.88 15.87 -16.68
N GLU A 389 9.80 16.62 -16.64
CA GLU A 389 8.53 16.31 -17.27
C GLU A 389 8.01 17.52 -18.01
N TRP A 390 7.57 17.31 -19.24
CA TRP A 390 7.01 18.33 -20.09
C TRP A 390 5.64 17.89 -20.61
N SER A 391 4.69 18.81 -20.66
CA SER A 391 3.38 18.59 -21.25
C SER A 391 3.00 19.74 -22.16
N ALA A 392 2.28 19.45 -23.24
CA ALA A 392 1.80 20.45 -24.18
C ALA A 392 0.42 20.06 -24.72
N GLY A 393 -0.43 21.06 -24.90
CA GLY A 393 -1.80 20.87 -25.38
C GLY A 393 -2.81 21.09 -24.27
N ASP A 394 -4.06 20.71 -24.54
CA ASP A 394 -5.20 20.88 -23.63
C ASP A 394 -5.66 19.52 -23.10
N ALA A 395 -5.80 19.39 -21.79
CA ALA A 395 -6.29 18.18 -21.14
C ALA A 395 -7.83 18.10 -21.19
N GLY A 396 -8.53 19.22 -21.31
CA GLY A 396 -9.99 19.32 -21.27
C GLY A 396 -10.64 19.06 -22.62
N ASP A 397 -10.09 19.59 -23.70
CA ASP A 397 -10.57 19.41 -25.07
C ASP A 397 -9.40 19.44 -26.06
N GLY A 398 -9.30 18.47 -26.93
CA GLY A 398 -8.22 18.37 -27.92
C GLY A 398 -7.15 17.38 -27.54
N LEU A 399 -5.89 17.71 -27.87
CA LEU A 399 -4.76 16.81 -27.76
C LEU A 399 -3.77 17.30 -26.70
N LEU A 400 -3.45 16.44 -25.73
CA LEU A 400 -2.42 16.63 -24.73
C LEU A 400 -1.28 15.63 -24.97
N TRP A 401 -0.05 16.13 -25.01
CA TRP A 401 1.17 15.35 -25.04
C TRP A 401 1.92 15.46 -23.72
N THR A 402 2.53 14.36 -23.28
CA THR A 402 3.39 14.35 -22.11
C THR A 402 4.65 13.56 -22.37
N LEU A 403 5.77 14.07 -21.88
CA LEU A 403 7.07 13.41 -21.96
C LEU A 403 7.78 13.60 -20.63
N SER A 404 8.18 12.51 -19.98
CA SER A 404 9.00 12.55 -18.79
C SER A 404 10.24 11.67 -18.93
N GLY A 405 11.32 12.14 -18.35
CA GLY A 405 12.59 11.41 -18.28
C GLY A 405 13.23 11.61 -16.92
N ARG A 406 13.95 10.59 -16.47
CA ARG A 406 14.66 10.57 -15.20
C ARG A 406 15.92 9.73 -15.31
N VAL A 407 16.96 10.15 -14.62
CA VAL A 407 18.20 9.41 -14.41
C VAL A 407 18.46 9.28 -12.91
N ASP A 408 18.81 8.08 -12.47
CA ASP A 408 19.14 7.76 -11.09
C ASP A 408 20.53 7.15 -11.00
N HIS A 409 21.26 7.52 -9.96
CA HIS A 409 22.45 6.81 -9.52
C HIS A 409 22.14 6.10 -8.21
N TRP A 410 22.52 4.82 -8.10
CA TRP A 410 22.29 4.01 -6.92
C TRP A 410 23.57 3.41 -6.38
N TRP A 411 23.62 3.21 -5.05
CA TRP A 411 24.70 2.53 -4.33
C TRP A 411 24.10 1.49 -3.39
N LEU A 412 24.75 0.33 -3.31
CA LEU A 412 24.56 -0.69 -2.29
C LEU A 412 25.86 -0.80 -1.50
N GLY A 413 25.79 -0.56 -0.20
CA GLY A 413 26.98 -0.51 0.66
C GLY A 413 26.78 -1.24 1.98
N GLU A 414 27.88 -1.40 2.69
CA GLU A 414 27.90 -1.96 4.06
C GLU A 414 27.21 -3.33 4.19
N GLY A 415 27.13 -4.09 3.09
CA GLY A 415 26.50 -5.41 3.09
C GLY A 415 27.30 -6.42 3.92
N TYR A 416 26.62 -7.15 4.81
CA TYR A 416 27.27 -8.17 5.64
C TYR A 416 26.34 -9.29 6.07
N ARG A 417 26.95 -10.44 6.42
CA ARG A 417 26.30 -11.56 7.10
C ARG A 417 27.26 -12.22 8.07
N LEU A 418 26.90 -12.20 9.34
CA LEU A 418 27.63 -12.87 10.42
C LEU A 418 26.72 -13.93 11.02
N GLU A 419 27.19 -15.16 11.10
CA GLU A 419 26.49 -16.28 11.73
C GLU A 419 27.44 -17.05 12.64
N ARG A 420 27.02 -17.32 13.87
CA ARG A 420 27.82 -18.04 14.87
C ARG A 420 26.95 -18.93 15.75
N ASN A 421 27.55 -20.01 16.26
CA ASN A 421 26.94 -20.81 17.30
C ASN A 421 26.93 -20.04 18.62
N ILE A 422 25.88 -20.22 19.44
CA ILE A 422 25.90 -19.76 20.83
C ILE A 422 26.95 -20.58 21.57
N GLY A 423 27.96 -19.92 22.14
CA GLY A 423 29.12 -20.61 22.74
C GLY A 423 30.42 -20.49 21.93
N GLY A 424 30.40 -19.89 20.72
CA GLY A 424 31.62 -19.24 20.23
C GLY A 424 32.08 -19.51 18.81
N SER A 425 31.76 -20.63 18.12
CA SER A 425 32.31 -20.84 16.77
C SER A 425 31.58 -20.01 15.72
N THR A 426 32.35 -19.30 14.89
CA THR A 426 31.83 -18.57 13.72
C THR A 426 31.55 -19.55 12.58
N ILE A 427 30.34 -19.52 12.04
CA ILE A 427 29.91 -20.33 10.88
C ILE A 427 30.13 -19.54 9.60
N THR A 428 29.73 -18.27 9.60
CA THR A 428 29.82 -17.37 8.44
C THR A 428 30.22 -15.98 8.92
N ASN A 429 31.17 -15.34 8.23
CA ASN A 429 31.52 -13.93 8.43
C ASN A 429 31.83 -13.34 7.05
N LEU A 430 30.83 -12.78 6.42
CA LEU A 430 30.92 -12.22 5.07
C LEU A 430 30.75 -10.71 5.12
N ARG A 431 31.55 -10.03 4.32
CA ARG A 431 31.39 -8.62 3.94
C ARG A 431 31.23 -8.61 2.42
N PHE A 432 30.18 -7.99 1.96
CA PHE A 432 29.90 -7.92 0.53
C PHE A 432 30.48 -6.63 -0.05
N ALA A 433 31.00 -6.72 -1.26
CA ALA A 433 31.54 -5.58 -1.98
C ALA A 433 30.43 -4.54 -2.25
N ALA A 434 30.79 -3.27 -2.15
CA ALA A 434 29.89 -2.20 -2.56
C ALA A 434 29.61 -2.29 -4.06
N ARG A 435 28.38 -2.00 -4.45
CA ARG A 435 27.92 -2.00 -5.85
C ARG A 435 27.23 -0.69 -6.13
N GLN A 436 27.34 -0.22 -7.36
CA GLN A 436 26.69 1.02 -7.81
C GLN A 436 26.34 0.94 -9.27
N GLY A 437 25.45 1.80 -9.73
CA GLY A 437 25.07 1.86 -11.13
C GLY A 437 24.13 3.01 -11.45
N TRP A 438 23.82 3.11 -12.72
CA TRP A 438 22.91 4.10 -13.26
C TRP A 438 21.67 3.43 -13.86
N GLU A 439 20.51 4.02 -13.60
CA GLU A 439 19.24 3.61 -14.22
C GLU A 439 18.53 4.82 -14.81
N GLY A 440 17.88 4.58 -15.95
CA GLY A 440 16.99 5.56 -16.55
C GLY A 440 15.55 5.12 -16.44
N SER A 441 14.62 6.04 -16.25
CA SER A 441 13.19 5.79 -16.36
C SER A 441 12.50 6.93 -17.10
N GLY A 442 11.27 6.72 -17.51
CA GLY A 442 10.53 7.76 -18.21
C GLY A 442 9.17 7.27 -18.72
N ARG A 443 8.39 8.23 -19.18
CA ARG A 443 7.07 8.00 -19.74
C ARG A 443 6.83 8.97 -20.89
N ALA A 444 6.29 8.47 -21.98
CA ALA A 444 5.74 9.27 -23.07
C ALA A 444 4.27 8.91 -23.22
N GLY A 445 3.41 9.91 -23.37
CA GLY A 445 1.98 9.67 -23.47
C GLY A 445 1.26 10.73 -24.27
N VAL A 446 0.09 10.34 -24.76
CA VAL A 446 -0.83 11.19 -25.50
C VAL A 446 -2.25 10.93 -25.03
N ARG A 447 -3.03 11.98 -24.87
CA ARG A 447 -4.46 11.94 -24.62
C ARG A 447 -5.16 12.85 -25.60
N TRP A 448 -6.20 12.34 -26.25
CA TRP A 448 -7.14 13.12 -27.03
C TRP A 448 -8.49 13.09 -26.34
N THR A 449 -9.08 14.26 -26.13
CA THR A 449 -10.39 14.42 -25.48
C THR A 449 -11.31 15.17 -26.42
N SER A 450 -12.54 14.72 -26.57
CA SER A 450 -13.62 15.41 -27.25
C SER A 450 -14.94 15.10 -26.58
N ASP A 451 -15.61 16.11 -26.07
CA ASP A 451 -16.85 15.98 -25.29
C ASP A 451 -16.73 14.90 -24.19
N ALA A 452 -17.54 13.86 -24.28
CA ALA A 452 -17.63 12.77 -23.33
C ALA A 452 -16.54 11.70 -23.50
N LEU A 453 -15.76 11.73 -24.59
CA LEU A 453 -14.83 10.67 -24.97
C LEU A 453 -13.38 11.13 -24.81
N SER A 454 -12.54 10.29 -24.17
CA SER A 454 -11.10 10.46 -24.17
C SER A 454 -10.42 9.16 -24.65
N LEU A 455 -9.42 9.32 -25.52
CA LEU A 455 -8.52 8.24 -25.94
C LEU A 455 -7.13 8.54 -25.40
N ARG A 456 -6.43 7.55 -24.87
CA ARG A 456 -5.07 7.71 -24.34
C ARG A 456 -4.18 6.56 -24.75
N ALA A 457 -2.90 6.89 -24.93
CA ALA A 457 -1.85 5.89 -25.11
C ALA A 457 -0.57 6.33 -24.39
N ALA A 458 0.16 5.39 -23.83
CA ALA A 458 1.43 5.67 -23.18
C ALA A 458 2.40 4.51 -23.34
N ALA A 459 3.69 4.85 -23.36
CA ALA A 459 4.80 3.90 -23.20
C ALA A 459 5.66 4.37 -22.02
N TYR A 460 6.19 3.43 -21.24
CA TYR A 460 6.92 3.75 -20.02
C TYR A 460 8.04 2.75 -19.72
N ARG A 461 9.04 3.25 -19.00
CA ARG A 461 10.12 2.48 -18.39
C ARG A 461 10.24 2.84 -16.92
N GLY A 462 10.30 1.83 -16.05
CA GLY A 462 10.52 1.98 -14.61
C GLY A 462 11.56 0.99 -14.10
N TRP A 463 12.03 1.18 -12.86
CA TRP A 463 13.00 0.29 -12.25
C TRP A 463 12.85 0.24 -10.72
N ARG A 464 13.40 -0.82 -10.09
CA ARG A 464 13.44 -1.00 -8.64
C ARG A 464 14.76 -1.65 -8.22
N LEU A 465 15.38 -1.16 -7.13
CA LEU A 465 16.48 -1.87 -6.46
C LEU A 465 15.96 -3.12 -5.75
N PRO A 466 16.77 -4.19 -5.65
CA PRO A 466 16.58 -5.25 -4.68
C PRO A 466 16.59 -4.65 -3.25
N THR A 467 15.73 -5.13 -2.38
CA THR A 467 15.70 -4.72 -0.98
C THR A 467 16.87 -5.34 -0.20
N LEU A 468 17.25 -4.74 0.94
CA LEU A 468 18.30 -5.29 1.82
C LEU A 468 17.96 -6.71 2.29
N ASN A 469 16.66 -7.00 2.50
CA ASN A 469 16.16 -8.34 2.81
C ASN A 469 16.39 -9.33 1.66
N GLU A 470 16.18 -8.93 0.41
CA GLU A 470 16.40 -9.78 -0.77
C GLU A 470 17.89 -10.06 -0.98
N LEU A 471 18.76 -9.08 -0.76
CA LEU A 471 20.21 -9.17 -0.98
C LEU A 471 20.92 -10.00 0.10
N TYR A 472 20.61 -9.79 1.38
CA TYR A 472 21.52 -10.22 2.45
C TYR A 472 20.93 -11.24 3.41
N ARG A 473 19.59 -11.37 3.50
CA ARG A 473 18.92 -12.24 4.47
C ARG A 473 18.47 -13.56 3.86
N PRO A 474 19.11 -14.72 4.15
CA PRO A 474 18.50 -16.03 3.92
C PRO A 474 17.37 -16.23 4.94
N PHE A 475 16.30 -16.92 4.56
CA PHE A 475 15.21 -17.23 5.49
C PHE A 475 14.76 -18.68 5.37
N ARG A 476 13.99 -19.13 6.37
CA ARG A 476 13.45 -20.48 6.43
C ARG A 476 12.00 -20.46 6.86
N VAL A 477 11.17 -21.23 6.19
CA VAL A 477 9.77 -21.46 6.55
C VAL A 477 9.55 -22.97 6.64
N GLY A 478 9.39 -23.50 7.86
CA GLY A 478 9.33 -24.94 8.07
C GLY A 478 10.61 -25.66 7.65
N ALA A 479 10.53 -26.62 6.74
CA ALA A 479 11.67 -27.32 6.17
C ALA A 479 12.33 -26.55 5.02
N GLU A 480 11.65 -25.60 4.42
CA GLU A 480 12.06 -24.90 3.21
C GLU A 480 13.01 -23.74 3.53
N VAL A 481 14.18 -23.73 2.93
CA VAL A 481 15.23 -22.70 3.07
C VAL A 481 15.27 -21.89 1.77
N THR A 482 15.22 -20.56 1.90
CA THR A 482 15.50 -19.65 0.78
C THR A 482 16.81 -18.91 1.05
N THR A 483 17.81 -19.12 0.23
CA THR A 483 19.09 -18.42 0.34
C THR A 483 18.98 -17.01 -0.23
N ALA A 484 19.72 -16.09 0.37
CA ALA A 484 19.90 -14.73 -0.14
C ALA A 484 20.81 -14.73 -1.37
N ASN A 485 20.79 -13.62 -2.11
CA ASN A 485 21.68 -13.43 -3.24
C ASN A 485 22.10 -11.95 -3.33
N GLU A 486 23.33 -11.68 -2.91
CA GLU A 486 23.92 -10.34 -2.93
C GLU A 486 24.21 -9.82 -4.36
N MET A 487 24.15 -10.71 -5.35
CA MET A 487 24.37 -10.38 -6.76
C MET A 487 23.11 -9.99 -7.52
N LEU A 488 21.95 -9.95 -6.85
CA LEU A 488 20.70 -9.52 -7.49
C LEU A 488 20.86 -8.16 -8.18
N GLU A 489 20.40 -8.09 -9.41
CA GLU A 489 20.36 -6.87 -10.19
C GLU A 489 19.03 -6.11 -10.02
N PRO A 490 18.99 -4.81 -10.35
CA PRO A 490 17.74 -4.08 -10.39
C PRO A 490 16.72 -4.70 -11.35
N GLU A 491 15.46 -4.70 -10.95
CA GLU A 491 14.33 -5.03 -11.82
C GLU A 491 14.05 -3.85 -12.75
N ARG A 492 13.77 -4.12 -14.04
CA ARG A 492 13.49 -3.10 -15.06
C ARG A 492 12.22 -3.44 -15.82
N LEU A 493 11.27 -2.51 -15.82
CA LEU A 493 10.00 -2.64 -16.53
C LEU A 493 10.02 -1.81 -17.81
N TRP A 494 9.59 -2.40 -18.91
CA TRP A 494 9.12 -1.72 -20.11
C TRP A 494 7.65 -2.05 -20.31
N GLY A 495 6.85 -1.07 -20.65
CA GLY A 495 5.44 -1.31 -20.87
C GLY A 495 4.78 -0.26 -21.74
N GLY A 496 3.59 -0.61 -22.17
CA GLY A 496 2.71 0.29 -22.92
C GLY A 496 1.25 0.01 -22.62
N GLU A 497 0.44 1.03 -22.84
CA GLU A 497 -1.00 0.96 -22.66
C GLU A 497 -1.75 1.81 -23.67
N VAL A 498 -2.95 1.38 -23.99
CA VAL A 498 -3.94 2.17 -24.71
C VAL A 498 -5.26 2.09 -23.97
N GLY A 499 -5.97 3.19 -23.88
CA GLY A 499 -7.20 3.26 -23.11
C GLY A 499 -8.25 4.17 -23.74
N VAL A 500 -9.49 3.91 -23.36
CA VAL A 500 -10.66 4.71 -23.69
C VAL A 500 -11.40 5.02 -22.39
N ASP A 501 -11.76 6.27 -22.21
CA ASP A 501 -12.59 6.76 -21.12
C ASP A 501 -13.80 7.47 -21.70
N TRP A 502 -14.97 7.20 -21.15
CA TRP A 502 -16.21 7.86 -21.55
C TRP A 502 -17.00 8.26 -20.30
N ALA A 503 -17.48 9.51 -20.29
CA ALA A 503 -18.26 10.03 -19.17
C ALA A 503 -19.41 10.90 -19.68
N SER A 504 -20.65 10.58 -19.29
CA SER A 504 -21.85 11.36 -19.59
C SER A 504 -22.97 11.03 -18.61
N ASP A 505 -23.75 12.02 -18.19
CA ASP A 505 -24.98 11.87 -17.42
C ASP A 505 -24.92 10.91 -16.22
N GLY A 506 -23.86 11.01 -15.43
CA GLY A 506 -23.67 10.15 -14.25
C GLY A 506 -23.14 8.75 -14.55
N THR A 507 -22.78 8.47 -15.81
CA THR A 507 -22.11 7.24 -16.24
C THR A 507 -20.65 7.52 -16.52
N LYS A 508 -19.74 6.66 -16.03
CA LYS A 508 -18.31 6.69 -16.35
C LYS A 508 -17.89 5.28 -16.75
N LEU A 509 -17.22 5.15 -17.88
CA LEU A 509 -16.66 3.90 -18.38
C LEU A 509 -15.18 4.10 -18.68
N SER A 510 -14.35 3.15 -18.30
CA SER A 510 -12.92 3.14 -18.64
C SER A 510 -12.51 1.73 -19.02
N ALA A 511 -11.76 1.60 -20.11
CA ALA A 511 -11.12 0.34 -20.50
C ALA A 511 -9.68 0.62 -20.91
N THR A 512 -8.75 -0.21 -20.45
CA THR A 512 -7.31 -0.11 -20.74
C THR A 512 -6.78 -1.46 -21.14
N LEU A 513 -6.12 -1.54 -22.29
CA LEU A 513 -5.27 -2.65 -22.68
C LEU A 513 -3.82 -2.31 -22.30
N PHE A 514 -3.10 -3.27 -21.75
CA PHE A 514 -1.71 -3.08 -21.37
C PHE A 514 -0.83 -4.29 -21.77
N ALA A 515 0.44 -4.01 -21.95
CA ALA A 515 1.49 -5.02 -22.09
C ALA A 515 2.75 -4.55 -21.36
N ASN A 516 3.36 -5.44 -20.58
CA ASN A 516 4.52 -5.17 -19.73
C ASN A 516 5.55 -6.29 -19.87
N HIS A 517 6.81 -5.91 -19.92
CA HIS A 517 7.98 -6.79 -19.88
C HIS A 517 8.86 -6.39 -18.70
N LEU A 518 8.90 -7.22 -17.67
CA LEU A 518 9.70 -7.03 -16.45
C LEU A 518 10.96 -7.88 -16.54
N SER A 519 12.06 -7.31 -16.97
CA SER A 519 13.37 -7.98 -17.00
C SER A 519 14.03 -8.01 -15.62
N ASN A 520 14.88 -9.01 -15.39
CA ASN A 520 15.55 -9.27 -14.11
C ASN A 520 14.57 -9.41 -12.94
N ALA A 521 13.40 -10.00 -13.17
CA ALA A 521 12.36 -10.13 -12.13
C ALA A 521 12.87 -10.98 -10.96
N ILE A 522 12.84 -10.42 -9.74
CA ILE A 522 13.30 -11.12 -8.54
C ILE A 522 12.23 -12.09 -8.07
N ALA A 523 12.60 -13.36 -7.97
CA ALA A 523 11.73 -14.44 -7.51
C ALA A 523 12.49 -15.41 -6.60
N ASN A 524 11.75 -16.19 -5.81
CA ASN A 524 12.29 -17.34 -5.11
C ASN A 524 12.25 -18.53 -6.08
N VAL A 525 13.41 -19.00 -6.52
CA VAL A 525 13.55 -20.10 -7.48
C VAL A 525 13.86 -21.37 -6.73
N THR A 526 13.08 -22.42 -6.95
CA THR A 526 13.31 -23.75 -6.37
C THR A 526 14.51 -24.43 -7.06
N LEU A 527 15.59 -24.66 -6.31
CA LEU A 527 16.81 -25.31 -6.81
C LEU A 527 16.80 -26.82 -6.52
N ALA A 528 16.24 -27.21 -5.40
CA ALA A 528 16.11 -28.60 -4.95
C ALA A 528 14.94 -28.73 -3.96
N PRO A 529 14.50 -29.92 -3.59
CA PRO A 529 13.52 -30.10 -2.54
C PRO A 529 13.92 -29.34 -1.27
N ASN A 530 13.06 -28.48 -0.77
CA ASN A 530 13.26 -27.61 0.40
C ASN A 530 14.41 -26.58 0.28
N LEU A 531 14.92 -26.32 -0.91
CA LEU A 531 15.96 -25.33 -1.15
C LEU A 531 15.57 -24.40 -2.29
N ASN A 532 15.36 -23.14 -1.94
CA ASN A 532 15.15 -22.04 -2.89
C ASN A 532 16.33 -21.05 -2.82
N GLN A 533 16.45 -20.23 -3.86
CA GLN A 533 17.30 -19.06 -3.86
C GLN A 533 16.57 -17.89 -4.49
N ARG A 534 16.83 -16.68 -3.99
CA ARG A 534 16.42 -15.47 -4.69
C ARG A 534 17.28 -15.29 -5.93
N GLN A 535 16.63 -15.21 -7.09
CA GLN A 535 17.31 -15.03 -8.38
C GLN A 535 16.57 -13.99 -9.22
N ASN A 536 17.30 -13.38 -10.14
CA ASN A 536 16.69 -12.67 -11.24
C ASN A 536 16.27 -13.70 -12.29
N LEU A 537 14.99 -13.77 -12.60
CA LEU A 537 14.48 -14.43 -13.80
C LEU A 537 14.82 -13.58 -15.03
N ASP A 538 14.86 -14.17 -16.21
CA ASP A 538 15.11 -13.43 -17.44
C ASP A 538 14.02 -12.35 -17.60
N ALA A 539 12.74 -12.74 -17.53
CA ALA A 539 11.64 -11.79 -17.50
C ALA A 539 10.34 -12.34 -16.89
N ILE A 540 9.40 -11.43 -16.64
CA ILE A 540 7.97 -11.71 -16.53
C ILE A 540 7.25 -10.86 -17.56
N ASP A 541 6.58 -11.51 -18.51
CA ASP A 541 5.69 -10.87 -19.48
C ASP A 541 4.26 -10.87 -18.95
N SER A 542 3.62 -9.70 -18.92
CA SER A 542 2.25 -9.54 -18.46
C SER A 542 1.44 -8.68 -19.42
N LYS A 543 0.31 -9.18 -19.87
CA LYS A 543 -0.64 -8.44 -20.71
C LYS A 543 -2.07 -8.66 -20.25
N GLY A 544 -2.93 -7.67 -20.51
CA GLY A 544 -4.29 -7.78 -20.06
C GLY A 544 -5.18 -6.61 -20.41
N ILE A 545 -6.37 -6.66 -19.83
CA ILE A 545 -7.38 -5.59 -19.90
C ILE A 545 -7.86 -5.27 -18.49
N GLU A 546 -8.00 -3.99 -18.22
CA GLU A 546 -8.64 -3.43 -17.03
C GLU A 546 -9.87 -2.66 -17.47
N VAL A 547 -11.01 -2.91 -16.83
CA VAL A 547 -12.28 -2.23 -17.11
C VAL A 547 -12.86 -1.71 -15.80
N SER A 548 -13.35 -0.49 -15.81
CA SER A 548 -14.18 0.07 -14.74
C SER A 548 -15.42 0.74 -15.30
N ALA A 549 -16.52 0.59 -14.59
CA ALA A 549 -17.79 1.23 -14.90
C ALA A 549 -18.39 1.82 -13.63
N GLU A 550 -18.91 3.02 -13.71
CA GLU A 550 -19.63 3.68 -12.63
C GLU A 550 -20.92 4.28 -13.20
N GLN A 551 -22.04 4.04 -12.52
CA GLN A 551 -23.35 4.54 -12.92
C GLN A 551 -24.08 5.09 -11.70
N ARG A 552 -24.48 6.35 -11.74
CA ARG A 552 -25.43 6.91 -10.78
C ARG A 552 -26.85 6.44 -11.13
N ILE A 553 -27.54 5.86 -10.17
CA ILE A 553 -28.89 5.33 -10.29
C ILE A 553 -29.76 5.94 -9.18
N GLY A 554 -30.38 7.10 -9.45
CA GLY A 554 -31.11 7.85 -8.42
C GLY A 554 -30.21 8.16 -7.21
N PRO A 555 -30.59 7.72 -5.99
CA PRO A 555 -29.82 7.98 -4.78
C PRO A 555 -28.65 6.99 -4.57
N ALA A 556 -28.32 6.18 -5.54
CA ALA A 556 -27.25 5.18 -5.42
C ALA A 556 -26.24 5.28 -6.57
N THR A 557 -25.02 4.79 -6.30
CA THR A 557 -23.96 4.61 -7.29
C THR A 557 -23.61 3.14 -7.40
N LEU A 558 -23.72 2.58 -8.59
CA LEU A 558 -23.23 1.26 -8.95
C LEU A 558 -21.83 1.41 -9.55
N ARG A 559 -20.86 0.67 -9.02
CA ARG A 559 -19.50 0.61 -9.55
C ARG A 559 -19.10 -0.84 -9.81
N ALA A 560 -18.49 -1.09 -10.95
CA ALA A 560 -17.94 -2.40 -11.31
C ALA A 560 -16.49 -2.24 -11.78
N THR A 561 -15.63 -3.15 -11.37
CA THR A 561 -14.25 -3.24 -11.86
C THR A 561 -13.92 -4.67 -12.24
N TYR A 562 -13.12 -4.83 -13.29
CA TYR A 562 -12.67 -6.13 -13.74
C TYR A 562 -11.26 -6.04 -14.32
N ALA A 563 -10.41 -7.03 -14.02
CA ALA A 563 -9.12 -7.20 -14.65
C ALA A 563 -8.97 -8.63 -15.15
N PHE A 564 -8.52 -8.75 -16.39
CA PHE A 564 -7.93 -9.98 -16.94
C PHE A 564 -6.43 -9.76 -17.10
N THR A 565 -5.62 -10.69 -16.59
CA THR A 565 -4.16 -10.62 -16.64
C THR A 565 -3.58 -11.97 -17.03
N ASP A 566 -2.91 -12.03 -18.17
CA ASP A 566 -2.12 -13.19 -18.58
C ASP A 566 -0.63 -12.86 -18.37
N ALA A 567 -0.05 -13.44 -17.31
CA ALA A 567 1.33 -13.26 -16.95
C ALA A 567 2.11 -14.57 -17.10
N LYS A 568 3.32 -14.50 -17.67
CA LYS A 568 4.20 -15.65 -17.90
C LYS A 568 5.63 -15.31 -17.52
N VAL A 569 6.30 -16.28 -16.93
CA VAL A 569 7.74 -16.26 -16.65
C VAL A 569 8.48 -16.61 -17.94
N ASP A 570 9.54 -15.87 -18.23
CA ASP A 570 10.61 -16.23 -19.16
C ASP A 570 11.85 -16.53 -18.31
N ALA A 571 12.38 -17.75 -18.43
CA ALA A 571 13.45 -18.21 -17.56
C ALA A 571 14.37 -19.21 -18.27
N SER A 572 15.67 -19.01 -18.05
CA SER A 572 16.74 -19.86 -18.56
C SER A 572 17.62 -20.41 -17.41
N GLY A 573 18.64 -21.16 -17.76
CA GLY A 573 19.62 -21.68 -16.81
C GLY A 573 18.99 -22.54 -15.70
N MET A 574 19.30 -22.25 -14.45
CA MET A 574 18.77 -22.99 -13.28
C MET A 574 17.26 -22.80 -13.07
N ALA A 575 16.70 -21.70 -13.57
CA ALA A 575 15.28 -21.38 -13.47
C ALA A 575 14.46 -21.90 -14.68
N SER A 576 15.07 -22.58 -15.67
CA SER A 576 14.43 -23.01 -16.93
C SER A 576 13.15 -23.84 -16.76
N THR A 577 13.00 -24.53 -15.63
CA THR A 577 11.75 -25.28 -15.31
C THR A 577 10.55 -24.38 -15.04
N LEU A 578 10.77 -23.08 -14.86
CA LEU A 578 9.73 -22.07 -14.64
C LEU A 578 9.27 -21.41 -15.94
N ASP A 579 9.97 -21.65 -17.06
CA ASP A 579 9.66 -21.05 -18.34
C ASP A 579 8.22 -21.31 -18.78
N GLY A 580 7.54 -20.28 -19.29
CA GLY A 580 6.13 -20.29 -19.68
C GLY A 580 5.12 -20.44 -18.55
N ARG A 581 5.55 -20.61 -17.29
CA ARG A 581 4.64 -20.75 -16.13
C ARG A 581 4.08 -19.40 -15.71
N ARG A 582 2.91 -19.46 -15.04
CA ARG A 582 2.34 -18.26 -14.40
C ARG A 582 3.10 -17.95 -13.11
N PRO A 583 3.51 -16.69 -12.88
CA PRO A 583 4.11 -16.28 -11.61
C PRO A 583 3.20 -16.60 -10.43
N ALA A 584 3.81 -16.86 -9.27
CA ALA A 584 3.07 -17.05 -8.02
C ALA A 584 2.21 -15.81 -7.66
N GLN A 585 1.13 -16.02 -6.92
CA GLN A 585 0.22 -15.00 -6.38
C GLN A 585 -0.50 -14.14 -7.44
N ILE A 586 -0.61 -14.58 -8.68
CA ILE A 586 -1.31 -13.87 -9.75
C ILE A 586 -2.55 -14.64 -10.20
N ALA A 587 -3.73 -14.01 -10.05
CA ALA A 587 -4.96 -14.49 -10.63
C ALA A 587 -5.11 -13.99 -12.07
N LYS A 588 -5.67 -14.85 -12.96
CA LYS A 588 -6.04 -14.40 -14.32
C LYS A 588 -7.20 -13.43 -14.33
N HIS A 589 -8.15 -13.62 -13.42
CA HIS A 589 -9.39 -12.87 -13.35
C HIS A 589 -9.58 -12.35 -11.94
N GLY A 590 -9.95 -11.09 -11.82
CA GLY A 590 -10.36 -10.47 -10.57
C GLY A 590 -11.30 -9.32 -10.86
N GLY A 591 -12.19 -9.02 -9.92
CA GLY A 591 -13.10 -7.91 -10.08
C GLY A 591 -14.05 -7.74 -8.91
N SER A 592 -14.76 -6.62 -8.91
CA SER A 592 -15.75 -6.28 -7.89
C SER A 592 -16.96 -5.60 -8.51
N VAL A 593 -18.10 -5.74 -7.84
CA VAL A 593 -19.31 -4.96 -8.10
C VAL A 593 -19.78 -4.39 -6.77
N SER A 594 -19.87 -3.07 -6.71
CA SER A 594 -20.27 -2.31 -5.52
C SER A 594 -21.53 -1.49 -5.83
N LEU A 595 -22.51 -1.57 -4.95
CA LEU A 595 -23.64 -0.65 -4.91
C LEU A 595 -23.53 0.14 -3.61
N ARG A 596 -23.60 1.47 -3.70
CA ARG A 596 -23.54 2.37 -2.54
C ARG A 596 -24.67 3.39 -2.64
N SER A 597 -25.36 3.65 -1.53
CA SER A 597 -26.26 4.79 -1.46
C SER A 597 -25.47 6.10 -1.36
N ASN A 598 -25.97 7.14 -2.01
CA ASN A 598 -25.50 8.50 -1.80
C ASN A 598 -26.05 9.02 -0.46
N ASP A 599 -25.27 9.79 0.28
CA ASP A 599 -25.53 10.12 1.70
C ASP A 599 -26.59 11.25 1.93
N ASP A 600 -27.56 11.40 1.04
CA ASP A 600 -28.55 12.49 1.14
C ASP A 600 -29.73 12.21 2.09
N GLY A 601 -29.81 10.99 2.64
CA GLY A 601 -30.95 10.54 3.47
C GLY A 601 -30.56 10.11 4.88
N PRO A 602 -31.55 9.78 5.72
CA PRO A 602 -31.31 9.24 7.06
C PRO A 602 -30.76 7.80 7.04
N PHE A 603 -30.93 7.09 5.93
CA PHE A 603 -30.43 5.73 5.74
C PHE A 603 -29.45 5.68 4.59
N GLY A 604 -28.32 5.07 4.85
CA GLY A 604 -27.28 4.79 3.87
C GLY A 604 -26.93 3.31 3.86
N GLY A 605 -26.17 2.87 2.86
CA GLY A 605 -25.69 1.50 2.84
C GLY A 605 -24.79 1.21 1.65
N PHE A 606 -24.15 0.06 1.71
CA PHE A 606 -23.35 -0.46 0.61
C PHE A 606 -23.43 -1.98 0.54
N ALA A 607 -23.16 -2.52 -0.62
CA ALA A 607 -22.89 -3.94 -0.82
C ALA A 607 -21.78 -4.08 -1.87
N THR A 608 -20.77 -4.89 -1.59
CA THR A 608 -19.63 -5.13 -2.50
C THR A 608 -19.42 -6.62 -2.66
N LEU A 609 -19.60 -7.12 -3.86
CA LEU A 609 -19.29 -8.48 -4.28
C LEU A 609 -17.91 -8.48 -4.91
N ARG A 610 -16.99 -9.36 -4.43
CA ARG A 610 -15.61 -9.49 -4.95
C ARG A 610 -15.36 -10.91 -5.41
N TYR A 611 -14.75 -11.02 -6.59
CA TYR A 611 -14.26 -12.28 -7.12
C TYR A 611 -12.75 -12.21 -7.32
N ILE A 612 -12.04 -13.24 -6.88
CA ILE A 612 -10.63 -13.47 -7.18
C ILE A 612 -10.45 -14.89 -7.72
N GLY A 613 -9.86 -15.00 -8.89
CA GLY A 613 -9.58 -16.27 -9.54
C GLY A 613 -8.47 -17.09 -8.87
N LYS A 614 -8.26 -18.30 -9.34
CA LYS A 614 -7.19 -19.20 -8.88
C LYS A 614 -5.80 -18.60 -9.08
N GLN A 615 -4.90 -18.85 -8.11
CA GLN A 615 -3.50 -18.40 -8.11
C GLN A 615 -2.57 -19.58 -7.79
N ASN A 616 -1.34 -19.55 -8.29
CA ASN A 616 -0.29 -20.43 -7.79
C ASN A 616 0.25 -19.88 -6.46
N GLU A 617 0.48 -20.74 -5.48
CA GLU A 617 1.19 -20.39 -4.25
C GLU A 617 2.71 -20.42 -4.45
N ASP A 618 3.19 -21.43 -5.15
CA ASP A 618 4.60 -21.67 -5.45
C ASP A 618 4.99 -21.29 -6.88
N ASP A 619 6.29 -21.19 -7.13
CA ASP A 619 6.89 -20.85 -8.43
C ASP A 619 6.59 -21.91 -9.51
N ARG A 620 6.51 -23.17 -9.12
CA ARG A 620 6.28 -24.31 -10.01
C ARG A 620 4.80 -24.56 -10.32
N GLY A 621 3.86 -23.87 -9.63
CA GLY A 621 2.42 -24.04 -9.81
C GLY A 621 1.89 -25.41 -9.36
N LEU A 622 2.55 -26.03 -8.38
CA LEU A 622 2.12 -27.30 -7.78
C LEU A 622 1.09 -27.09 -6.68
N LEU A 623 1.16 -25.96 -6.00
CA LEU A 623 0.24 -25.55 -4.95
C LEU A 623 -0.66 -24.44 -5.50
N VAL A 624 -1.98 -24.69 -5.51
CA VAL A 624 -2.96 -23.77 -6.11
C VAL A 624 -3.94 -23.30 -5.05
N LEU A 625 -3.98 -21.99 -4.85
CA LEU A 625 -5.03 -21.30 -4.10
C LEU A 625 -6.30 -21.28 -4.94
N GLY A 626 -7.40 -21.80 -4.41
CA GLY A 626 -8.72 -21.77 -5.04
C GLY A 626 -9.20 -20.35 -5.32
N ASP A 627 -10.16 -20.21 -6.22
CA ASP A 627 -10.90 -18.97 -6.40
C ASP A 627 -11.82 -18.69 -5.20
N ALA A 628 -12.27 -17.46 -5.05
CA ALA A 628 -13.18 -17.06 -3.99
C ALA A 628 -14.13 -15.96 -4.43
N LEU A 629 -15.37 -16.02 -3.95
CA LEU A 629 -16.40 -15.00 -4.12
C LEU A 629 -16.87 -14.53 -2.75
N THR A 630 -16.67 -13.28 -2.40
CA THR A 630 -17.04 -12.73 -1.09
C THR A 630 -18.03 -11.59 -1.24
N LEU A 631 -18.91 -11.44 -0.26
CA LEU A 631 -19.84 -10.32 -0.15
C LEU A 631 -19.59 -9.57 1.15
N ASP A 632 -19.35 -8.26 1.05
CA ASP A 632 -19.38 -7.33 2.16
C ASP A 632 -20.59 -6.41 2.00
N ALA A 633 -21.30 -6.11 3.08
CA ALA A 633 -22.40 -5.15 3.06
C ALA A 633 -22.52 -4.41 4.39
N GLY A 634 -23.11 -3.22 4.36
CA GLY A 634 -23.35 -2.42 5.54
C GLY A 634 -24.57 -1.52 5.36
N LEU A 635 -25.17 -1.16 6.50
CA LEU A 635 -26.27 -0.23 6.62
C LEU A 635 -25.90 0.84 7.64
N SER A 636 -26.22 2.08 7.34
CA SER A 636 -26.05 3.21 8.26
C SER A 636 -27.39 3.92 8.49
N TRP A 637 -27.59 4.38 9.71
CA TRP A 637 -28.72 5.18 10.11
C TRP A 637 -28.22 6.46 10.77
N ARG A 638 -28.49 7.59 10.14
CA ARG A 638 -28.18 8.92 10.64
C ARG A 638 -29.27 9.35 11.63
N LEU A 639 -28.94 9.34 12.93
CA LEU A 639 -29.84 9.75 14.00
C LEU A 639 -30.10 11.25 14.00
N ASN A 640 -29.06 12.03 13.71
CA ASN A 640 -29.06 13.48 13.54
C ASN A 640 -27.87 13.92 12.69
N LYS A 641 -27.63 15.23 12.55
CA LYS A 641 -26.52 15.75 11.72
C LYS A 641 -25.14 15.31 12.21
N ALA A 642 -25.00 15.04 13.52
CA ALA A 642 -23.71 14.73 14.13
C ALA A 642 -23.48 13.24 14.37
N VAL A 643 -24.53 12.40 14.49
CA VAL A 643 -24.41 11.01 14.95
C VAL A 643 -25.07 10.04 13.99
N SER A 644 -24.34 8.98 13.64
CA SER A 644 -24.86 7.83 12.90
C SER A 644 -24.54 6.50 13.60
N ILE A 645 -25.38 5.49 13.40
CA ILE A 645 -25.16 4.10 13.79
C ILE A 645 -24.94 3.29 12.52
N GLU A 646 -24.05 2.33 12.57
CA GLU A 646 -23.77 1.41 11.45
C GLU A 646 -23.83 -0.05 11.91
N ALA A 647 -24.33 -0.91 11.01
CA ALA A 647 -24.16 -2.35 11.07
C ALA A 647 -23.49 -2.83 9.77
N ARG A 648 -22.45 -3.66 9.87
CA ARG A 648 -21.65 -4.11 8.73
C ARG A 648 -21.28 -5.58 8.85
N GLY A 649 -21.23 -6.27 7.72
CA GLY A 649 -20.71 -7.62 7.59
C GLY A 649 -19.63 -7.72 6.53
N GLU A 650 -18.54 -8.39 6.85
CA GLU A 650 -17.47 -8.77 5.95
C GLU A 650 -17.57 -10.26 5.66
N ASN A 651 -17.31 -10.65 4.41
CA ASN A 651 -17.41 -12.05 3.96
C ASN A 651 -18.71 -12.72 4.41
N LEU A 652 -19.86 -12.12 4.10
CA LEU A 652 -21.19 -12.55 4.57
C LEU A 652 -21.52 -13.99 4.19
N PHE A 653 -20.96 -14.50 3.10
CA PHE A 653 -21.11 -15.90 2.68
C PHE A 653 -20.33 -16.89 3.55
N ASP A 654 -19.42 -16.39 4.42
CA ASP A 654 -18.43 -17.18 5.17
C ASP A 654 -17.55 -18.08 4.28
N GLU A 655 -17.26 -17.58 3.08
CA GLU A 655 -16.43 -18.26 2.11
C GLU A 655 -15.04 -18.55 2.68
N LEU A 656 -14.53 -19.76 2.46
CA LEU A 656 -13.16 -20.11 2.78
C LEU A 656 -12.23 -19.53 1.72
N VAL A 657 -11.73 -18.32 1.94
CA VAL A 657 -10.74 -17.69 1.05
C VAL A 657 -9.35 -18.24 1.40
N PRO A 658 -8.72 -19.08 0.55
CA PRO A 658 -7.38 -19.59 0.83
C PRO A 658 -6.36 -18.44 0.71
N ALA A 659 -5.65 -18.16 1.81
CA ALA A 659 -4.67 -17.09 1.89
C ALA A 659 -3.23 -17.55 1.67
N ALA A 660 -2.94 -18.81 2.05
CA ALA A 660 -1.66 -19.48 1.83
C ALA A 660 -1.84 -21.01 1.84
N ILE A 661 -0.91 -21.73 1.21
CA ILE A 661 -0.77 -23.17 1.33
C ILE A 661 0.69 -23.47 1.64
N SER A 662 0.97 -24.14 2.76
CA SER A 662 2.33 -24.57 3.08
C SER A 662 2.81 -25.72 2.17
N ALA A 663 4.12 -25.98 2.13
CA ALA A 663 4.70 -27.12 1.40
C ALA A 663 4.12 -28.48 1.84
N SER A 664 3.62 -28.60 3.07
CA SER A 664 2.92 -29.78 3.58
C SER A 664 1.43 -29.84 3.22
N GLY A 665 0.92 -28.89 2.41
CA GLY A 665 -0.48 -28.83 1.98
C GLY A 665 -1.45 -28.25 3.00
N VAL A 666 -0.97 -27.67 4.11
CA VAL A 666 -1.83 -27.00 5.10
C VAL A 666 -2.30 -25.67 4.55
N VAL A 667 -3.61 -25.47 4.49
CA VAL A 667 -4.28 -24.27 3.98
C VAL A 667 -4.52 -23.29 5.12
N GLU A 668 -4.03 -22.07 4.97
CA GLU A 668 -4.41 -20.91 5.79
C GLU A 668 -5.54 -20.15 5.12
N ARG A 669 -6.56 -19.76 5.87
CA ARG A 669 -7.69 -18.96 5.40
C ARG A 669 -7.51 -17.48 5.71
N ALA A 670 -8.07 -16.63 4.88
CA ALA A 670 -8.29 -15.22 5.20
C ALA A 670 -9.44 -15.04 6.21
N THR A 671 -9.72 -13.80 6.58
CA THR A 671 -10.74 -13.43 7.57
C THR A 671 -12.10 -14.08 7.24
N PRO A 672 -12.68 -14.87 8.16
CA PRO A 672 -14.02 -15.43 8.01
C PRO A 672 -15.09 -14.33 8.17
N ARG A 673 -16.37 -14.70 8.00
CA ARG A 673 -17.48 -13.78 8.25
C ARG A 673 -17.29 -13.04 9.58
N THR A 674 -17.34 -11.69 9.49
CA THR A 674 -17.16 -10.80 10.62
C THR A 674 -18.27 -9.77 10.59
N LEU A 675 -19.00 -9.65 11.68
CA LEU A 675 -20.10 -8.70 11.85
C LEU A 675 -19.64 -7.59 12.79
N TRP A 676 -20.06 -6.36 12.51
CA TRP A 676 -19.73 -5.17 13.26
C TRP A 676 -20.98 -4.32 13.52
N VAL A 677 -21.07 -3.73 14.70
CA VAL A 677 -22.03 -2.68 15.04
C VAL A 677 -21.28 -1.56 15.72
N GLY A 678 -21.58 -0.32 15.36
CA GLY A 678 -20.88 0.82 15.93
C GLY A 678 -21.62 2.13 15.73
N ALA A 679 -21.00 3.22 16.24
CA ALA A 679 -21.47 4.58 16.09
C ALA A 679 -20.35 5.51 15.64
N ARG A 680 -20.74 6.54 14.89
CA ARG A 680 -19.87 7.63 14.46
C ARG A 680 -20.48 8.94 14.88
N ALA A 681 -19.61 9.86 15.30
CA ALA A 681 -19.95 11.23 15.60
C ALA A 681 -19.02 12.20 14.86
N SER A 682 -19.59 13.32 14.36
CA SER A 682 -18.84 14.41 13.72
C SER A 682 -19.45 15.75 14.15
N PHE A 683 -18.61 16.66 14.70
CA PHE A 683 -19.02 17.94 15.28
C PHE A 683 -18.20 19.08 14.70
#